data_7933e082b33a1b720253d59bb16481c9
#
_entry.id   7933e082b33a1b720253d59bb16481c9
#
_cell.length_a   1.000
_cell.length_b   1.000
_cell.length_c   1.000
_cell.angle_alpha   90.00
_cell.angle_beta   90.00
_cell.angle_gamma   90.00
#
_symmetry.space_group_name_H-M   'P 1'
#
loop_
_entity.id
_entity.type
_entity.pdbx_description
1 polymer ?
#
loop_
_entity_poly.entity_id
_entity_poly.type
_entity_poly.pdbx_seq_one_letter_code
_entity_poly.pdbx_strand_id
1 'polypeptide(L)'
;MKKMESTQKNITHGLLSRFVVIMAFLFAGAIGAFAAVGPYVVFDSDAKTMTFKYGEQPTIDNEQCFTLNSKTYVPNWSDKDDIKKNVTTVVFDESFAAARPTTCRSWFNGFSQLTEIKGIKNLNTSEVRYMSYMFAGCSKLKSVDLTYMNLQKVEDMSYMFNYCLVLKTIYLKGLNTSNVKKMNSMFELCKSLKHLDLSSFNTQNVEKFQRMFYECNSLKAIYASPKFVVNVSDLDSKANMFYRCYNLAGESKSYNPAHINGDYAKIVGGYFLDATYLKPWVKLNDKTITLYYGYKKTLGTREYELIDWTNKNKDKSKPFTKATFDESFALYQPISCENWFYDYLKLEEIENLHYLNTSKVTTMHGMFFHCNCLKSLDLSAFETSNVKDFAYLFYSCKRLESLNVSSFDTSAATSMHAMFTYCEKLKTIDLTNFETANVQTMKYMFSTCTNLKAVIVGSKFTNNKAYCEYMFKDTPAQLYSHIDDYLANTGNKTFPYGKISRSIKPYFPVNDKAEYGTLCSPVGGTLGDGTFIGFDKLYEVDADRTDKTAVKLKQVTKIEAGKPYIYHRDLTADTPVAAAVSFDATNAKASAPVNSGMMKGSFKSITAPGGSYILQTDGMFHRVASSNKSLKVGAYRAYLNMNKVGSEAKTVSMSFDD
;
A
#
# COMPACT_ATOMS: atom_id res chain seq x y z
N MET A 1 -81.64 -0.73 -2.53
CA MET A 1 -80.25 -0.85 -3.10
C MET A 1 -79.24 0.13 -2.49
N LYS A 2 -79.57 1.38 -2.23
CA LYS A 2 -78.56 2.35 -1.67
C LYS A 2 -78.14 2.12 -0.20
N LYS A 3 -78.83 1.27 0.58
CA LYS A 3 -78.48 0.97 1.97
C LYS A 3 -77.55 -0.25 2.13
N MET A 4 -77.39 -1.09 1.10
CA MET A 4 -76.47 -2.24 1.13
C MET A 4 -75.10 -1.89 0.68
N GLU A 5 -74.91 -0.89 -0.20
CA GLU A 5 -73.53 -0.45 -0.65
C GLU A 5 -72.75 0.31 0.43
N SER A 6 -73.43 1.03 1.33
CA SER A 6 -72.78 1.73 2.43
C SER A 6 -72.20 0.78 3.52
N THR A 7 -72.89 -0.37 3.71
CA THR A 7 -72.51 -1.37 4.72
C THR A 7 -71.30 -2.21 4.21
N GLN A 8 -71.24 -2.50 2.90
CA GLN A 8 -70.09 -3.23 2.31
C GLN A 8 -68.83 -2.38 2.25
N LYS A 9 -68.89 -1.07 1.95
CA LYS A 9 -67.75 -0.17 1.99
C LYS A 9 -67.12 -0.01 3.37
N ASN A 10 -67.96 0.05 4.43
CA ASN A 10 -67.46 0.18 5.80
C ASN A 10 -66.88 -1.11 6.35
N ILE A 11 -67.32 -2.28 5.87
CA ILE A 11 -66.76 -3.59 6.28
C ILE A 11 -65.39 -3.83 5.60
N THR A 12 -65.21 -3.44 4.34
CA THR A 12 -63.94 -3.57 3.62
C THR A 12 -62.87 -2.62 4.14
N HIS A 13 -63.22 -1.36 4.51
CA HIS A 13 -62.25 -0.45 5.14
C HIS A 13 -61.88 -0.87 6.57
N GLY A 14 -62.79 -1.41 7.36
CA GLY A 14 -62.52 -1.94 8.70
C GLY A 14 -61.65 -3.21 8.69
N LEU A 15 -61.84 -4.07 7.69
CA LEU A 15 -60.97 -5.26 7.51
C LEU A 15 -59.60 -4.90 6.94
N LEU A 16 -59.49 -3.96 5.99
CA LEU A 16 -58.21 -3.51 5.47
C LEU A 16 -57.37 -2.79 6.54
N SER A 17 -57.99 -1.95 7.37
CA SER A 17 -57.28 -1.28 8.47
C SER A 17 -56.82 -2.25 9.56
N ARG A 18 -57.63 -3.29 9.86
CA ARG A 18 -57.18 -4.34 10.80
C ARG A 18 -56.10 -5.25 10.22
N PHE A 19 -56.15 -5.55 8.92
CA PHE A 19 -55.10 -6.31 8.26
C PHE A 19 -53.78 -5.52 8.19
N VAL A 20 -53.84 -4.21 7.91
CA VAL A 20 -52.63 -3.36 7.90
C VAL A 20 -52.07 -3.19 9.31
N VAL A 21 -52.91 -3.09 10.34
CA VAL A 21 -52.47 -3.02 11.75
C VAL A 21 -51.94 -4.38 12.22
N ILE A 22 -52.53 -5.52 11.83
CA ILE A 22 -52.03 -6.85 12.18
C ILE A 22 -50.74 -7.16 11.42
N MET A 23 -50.63 -6.77 10.14
CA MET A 23 -49.35 -6.86 9.41
C MET A 23 -48.28 -5.93 10.02
N ALA A 24 -48.63 -4.74 10.46
CA ALA A 24 -47.71 -3.85 11.17
C ALA A 24 -47.26 -4.44 12.52
N PHE A 25 -48.17 -5.13 13.26
CA PHE A 25 -47.80 -5.81 14.50
C PHE A 25 -47.04 -7.15 14.28
N LEU A 26 -47.31 -7.87 13.19
CA LEU A 26 -46.52 -9.07 12.82
C LEU A 26 -45.12 -8.71 12.27
N PHE A 27 -44.97 -7.55 11.61
CA PHE A 27 -43.67 -7.02 11.24
C PHE A 27 -42.96 -6.34 12.41
N ALA A 28 -43.64 -5.76 13.38
CA ALA A 28 -43.03 -5.17 14.57
C ALA A 28 -42.52 -6.22 15.58
N GLY A 29 -42.96 -7.46 15.52
CA GLY A 29 -42.51 -8.56 16.37
C GLY A 29 -41.32 -9.36 15.79
N ALA A 30 -40.98 -9.12 14.51
CA ALA A 30 -39.86 -9.78 13.81
C ALA A 30 -38.75 -8.80 13.41
N ILE A 31 -38.80 -7.55 13.83
CA ILE A 31 -37.67 -6.61 13.71
C ILE A 31 -36.71 -6.93 14.86
N GLY A 32 -35.96 -7.99 14.74
CA GLY A 32 -34.62 -7.99 15.30
C GLY A 32 -34.00 -6.66 14.85
N ALA A 33 -33.47 -5.88 15.78
CA ALA A 33 -32.90 -4.57 15.50
C ALA A 33 -32.00 -4.69 14.26
N PHE A 34 -32.51 -4.22 13.10
CA PHE A 34 -31.65 -4.09 11.93
C PHE A 34 -30.53 -3.15 12.33
N ALA A 35 -29.32 -3.62 12.25
CA ALA A 35 -28.14 -2.79 12.50
C ALA A 35 -28.29 -1.53 11.64
N ALA A 36 -28.17 -0.36 12.24
CA ALA A 36 -28.34 0.90 11.52
C ALA A 36 -27.29 0.96 10.39
N VAL A 37 -27.75 1.06 9.15
CA VAL A 37 -26.88 1.26 8.00
C VAL A 37 -26.40 2.70 8.00
N GLY A 38 -25.08 2.89 8.06
CA GLY A 38 -24.47 4.23 8.07
C GLY A 38 -22.95 4.18 8.13
N PRO A 39 -22.31 5.35 8.18
CA PRO A 39 -20.88 5.43 8.34
C PRO A 39 -20.45 5.10 9.79
N TYR A 40 -19.39 4.29 9.91
CA TYR A 40 -18.80 3.93 11.19
C TYR A 40 -17.28 3.79 11.07
N VAL A 41 -16.60 3.75 12.21
CA VAL A 41 -15.15 3.64 12.30
C VAL A 41 -14.79 2.52 13.25
N VAL A 42 -13.84 1.68 12.85
CA VAL A 42 -13.32 0.58 13.66
C VAL A 42 -11.87 0.84 13.97
N PHE A 43 -11.49 0.68 15.23
CA PHE A 43 -10.11 0.69 15.69
C PHE A 43 -9.65 -0.73 15.98
N ASP A 44 -8.57 -1.16 15.33
CA ASP A 44 -7.85 -2.40 15.58
C ASP A 44 -6.59 -2.08 16.38
N SER A 45 -6.57 -2.46 17.66
CA SER A 45 -5.47 -2.17 18.58
C SER A 45 -4.20 -2.96 18.24
N ASP A 46 -4.32 -4.18 17.73
CA ASP A 46 -3.19 -5.06 17.39
C ASP A 46 -2.52 -4.57 16.08
N ALA A 47 -3.33 -4.25 15.08
CA ALA A 47 -2.85 -3.68 13.82
C ALA A 47 -2.54 -2.18 13.93
N LYS A 48 -2.95 -1.49 15.01
CA LYS A 48 -2.85 -0.03 15.19
C LYS A 48 -3.49 0.75 14.04
N THR A 49 -4.60 0.24 13.52
CA THR A 49 -5.27 0.75 12.33
C THR A 49 -6.66 1.25 12.68
N MET A 50 -7.02 2.40 12.11
CA MET A 50 -8.36 2.98 12.20
C MET A 50 -9.00 2.94 10.83
N THR A 51 -10.11 2.17 10.68
CA THR A 51 -10.77 1.94 9.40
C THR A 51 -12.15 2.59 9.37
N PHE A 52 -12.37 3.45 8.39
CA PHE A 52 -13.64 4.11 8.08
C PHE A 52 -14.44 3.26 7.10
N LYS A 53 -15.70 2.92 7.42
CA LYS A 53 -16.59 2.06 6.64
C LYS A 53 -18.00 2.64 6.55
N TYR A 54 -18.78 2.16 5.58
CA TYR A 54 -20.20 2.44 5.43
C TYR A 54 -20.97 1.13 5.22
N GLY A 55 -22.04 0.93 5.98
CA GLY A 55 -22.85 -0.30 5.92
C GLY A 55 -23.53 -0.57 7.25
N GLU A 56 -23.84 -1.83 7.48
CA GLU A 56 -24.35 -2.29 8.78
C GLU A 56 -23.27 -2.16 9.84
N GLN A 57 -23.57 -1.38 10.86
CA GLN A 57 -22.62 -1.21 11.98
C GLN A 57 -22.56 -2.51 12.78
N PRO A 58 -21.38 -3.06 13.01
CA PRO A 58 -21.23 -4.25 13.87
C PRO A 58 -21.80 -3.97 15.26
N THR A 59 -22.57 -4.90 15.80
CA THR A 59 -22.95 -4.94 17.22
C THR A 59 -21.73 -5.36 18.04
N ILE A 60 -20.68 -4.57 18.01
CA ILE A 60 -19.49 -4.83 18.81
C ILE A 60 -19.65 -4.05 20.10
N ASP A 61 -19.84 -4.76 21.14
CA ASP A 61 -19.86 -4.28 22.53
C ASP A 61 -18.45 -3.94 23.02
N ASN A 62 -17.66 -3.25 22.15
CA ASN A 62 -16.29 -2.88 22.43
C ASN A 62 -16.10 -1.39 22.13
N GLU A 63 -15.35 -0.74 22.99
CA GLU A 63 -14.86 0.65 22.87
C GLU A 63 -14.05 0.92 21.58
N GLN A 64 -14.10 0.02 20.60
CA GLN A 64 -13.33 0.03 19.36
C GLN A 64 -14.15 0.35 18.11
N CYS A 65 -15.49 0.49 18.21
CA CYS A 65 -16.34 0.87 17.08
C CYS A 65 -17.08 2.18 17.38
N PHE A 66 -17.01 3.13 16.45
CA PHE A 66 -17.57 4.47 16.61
C PHE A 66 -18.48 4.83 15.45
N THR A 67 -19.63 5.45 15.72
CA THR A 67 -20.40 6.15 14.70
C THR A 67 -19.74 7.50 14.38
N LEU A 68 -19.87 7.96 13.12
CA LEU A 68 -19.54 9.34 12.82
C LEU A 68 -20.58 10.25 13.50
N ASN A 69 -20.11 11.31 14.15
CA ASN A 69 -20.96 12.19 14.91
C ASN A 69 -22.00 12.94 14.06
N SER A 70 -23.24 12.88 14.50
CA SER A 70 -24.30 13.73 13.98
C SER A 70 -24.61 14.98 14.86
N LYS A 71 -24.17 15.03 16.10
CA LYS A 71 -24.61 16.05 17.09
C LYS A 71 -23.52 16.96 17.63
N THR A 72 -22.23 16.60 17.50
CA THR A 72 -21.11 17.44 17.93
C THR A 72 -20.15 17.66 16.78
N TYR A 73 -19.48 18.83 16.76
CA TYR A 73 -18.52 19.18 15.71
C TYR A 73 -17.19 18.44 15.83
N VAL A 74 -17.04 17.52 16.78
CA VAL A 74 -15.87 16.71 17.02
C VAL A 74 -16.20 15.22 16.97
N PRO A 75 -15.29 14.33 16.55
CA PRO A 75 -15.57 12.92 16.43
C PRO A 75 -15.67 12.21 17.80
N ASN A 76 -16.39 11.09 17.87
CA ASN A 76 -16.61 10.31 19.10
C ASN A 76 -15.34 9.72 19.70
N TRP A 77 -14.24 9.64 18.93
CA TRP A 77 -12.93 9.19 19.41
C TRP A 77 -12.00 10.33 19.83
N SER A 78 -12.48 11.58 19.82
CA SER A 78 -11.64 12.77 20.08
C SER A 78 -11.08 12.85 21.51
N ASP A 79 -11.71 12.19 22.46
CA ASP A 79 -11.32 12.09 23.88
C ASP A 79 -10.55 10.79 24.21
N LYS A 80 -10.38 9.88 23.24
CA LYS A 80 -9.72 8.59 23.42
C LYS A 80 -8.21 8.72 23.21
N ASP A 81 -7.48 9.00 24.27
CA ASP A 81 -6.03 9.18 24.27
C ASP A 81 -5.28 7.94 23.76
N ASP A 82 -5.78 6.74 24.08
CA ASP A 82 -5.17 5.49 23.64
C ASP A 82 -5.22 5.33 22.13
N ILE A 83 -6.33 5.71 21.49
CA ILE A 83 -6.46 5.70 20.02
C ILE A 83 -5.47 6.70 19.43
N LYS A 84 -5.46 7.96 19.90
CA LYS A 84 -4.58 9.02 19.38
C LYS A 84 -3.10 8.67 19.47
N LYS A 85 -2.68 7.98 20.54
CA LYS A 85 -1.28 7.63 20.81
C LYS A 85 -0.84 6.33 20.13
N ASN A 86 -1.76 5.51 19.65
CA ASN A 86 -1.45 4.18 19.09
C ASN A 86 -1.70 4.04 17.59
N VAL A 87 -2.66 4.77 16.99
CA VAL A 87 -2.96 4.66 15.56
C VAL A 87 -1.76 5.09 14.71
N THR A 88 -1.30 4.17 13.87
CA THR A 88 -0.23 4.41 12.89
C THR A 88 -0.76 4.52 11.47
N THR A 89 -1.90 3.89 11.18
CA THR A 89 -2.51 3.82 9.86
C THR A 89 -4.00 4.16 9.93
N VAL A 90 -4.47 5.00 9.02
CA VAL A 90 -5.89 5.28 8.76
C VAL A 90 -6.25 4.69 7.40
N VAL A 91 -7.39 3.98 7.33
CA VAL A 91 -7.91 3.39 6.09
C VAL A 91 -9.31 3.91 5.84
N PHE A 92 -9.54 4.49 4.68
CA PHE A 92 -10.89 4.73 4.15
C PHE A 92 -11.24 3.57 3.22
N ASP A 93 -12.05 2.65 3.71
CA ASP A 93 -12.56 1.50 2.94
C ASP A 93 -13.37 1.97 1.73
N GLU A 94 -13.45 1.17 0.67
CA GLU A 94 -14.21 1.54 -0.54
C GLU A 94 -15.68 1.82 -0.24
N SER A 95 -16.28 1.11 0.72
CA SER A 95 -17.66 1.35 1.16
C SER A 95 -17.87 2.76 1.68
N PHE A 96 -16.83 3.39 2.27
CA PHE A 96 -16.91 4.74 2.83
C PHE A 96 -17.20 5.82 1.77
N ALA A 97 -17.02 5.55 0.49
CA ALA A 97 -17.39 6.44 -0.60
C ALA A 97 -18.91 6.78 -0.62
N ALA A 98 -19.75 5.96 0.02
CA ALA A 98 -21.18 6.24 0.20
C ALA A 98 -21.48 7.24 1.33
N ALA A 99 -20.53 7.45 2.27
CA ALA A 99 -20.69 8.40 3.37
C ALA A 99 -20.71 9.84 2.88
N ARG A 100 -21.45 10.71 3.59
CA ARG A 100 -21.55 12.15 3.32
C ARG A 100 -21.38 12.92 4.63
N PRO A 101 -20.16 12.93 5.20
CA PRO A 101 -19.89 13.66 6.43
C PRO A 101 -20.11 15.17 6.20
N THR A 102 -20.67 15.85 7.20
CA THR A 102 -20.84 17.31 7.17
C THR A 102 -19.66 18.04 7.82
N THR A 103 -18.80 17.30 8.53
CA THR A 103 -17.60 17.82 9.18
C THR A 103 -16.51 16.77 9.22
N CYS A 104 -15.26 17.21 9.01
CA CYS A 104 -14.04 16.45 9.29
C CYS A 104 -13.20 17.12 10.40
N ARG A 105 -13.82 18.06 11.15
CA ARG A 105 -13.14 18.78 12.21
C ARG A 105 -12.54 17.82 13.24
N SER A 106 -11.27 18.00 13.54
CA SER A 106 -10.52 17.25 14.56
C SER A 106 -10.48 15.72 14.37
N TRP A 107 -10.77 15.19 13.18
CA TRP A 107 -10.83 13.73 12.96
C TRP A 107 -9.56 13.02 13.40
N PHE A 108 -8.41 13.59 13.11
CA PHE A 108 -7.10 13.01 13.46
C PHE A 108 -6.28 13.94 14.37
N ASN A 109 -6.96 14.85 15.10
CA ASN A 109 -6.28 15.78 16.00
C ASN A 109 -5.55 15.03 17.11
N GLY A 110 -4.22 15.24 17.19
CA GLY A 110 -3.37 14.61 18.20
C GLY A 110 -2.94 13.17 17.89
N PHE A 111 -3.18 12.65 16.67
CA PHE A 111 -2.73 11.32 16.24
C PHE A 111 -1.21 11.32 16.01
N SER A 112 -0.45 11.40 17.09
CA SER A 112 1.00 11.63 17.07
C SER A 112 1.81 10.50 16.45
N GLN A 113 1.24 9.29 16.33
CA GLN A 113 1.89 8.12 15.72
C GLN A 113 1.45 7.88 14.28
N LEU A 114 0.48 8.65 13.74
CA LEU A 114 -0.03 8.47 12.39
C LEU A 114 1.07 8.70 11.35
N THR A 115 1.34 7.67 10.55
CA THR A 115 2.35 7.70 9.48
C THR A 115 1.75 7.54 8.10
N GLU A 116 0.56 6.92 7.98
CA GLU A 116 -0.03 6.52 6.71
C GLU A 116 -1.55 6.71 6.68
N ILE A 117 -2.06 7.20 5.55
CA ILE A 117 -3.49 7.29 5.27
C ILE A 117 -3.76 6.61 3.93
N LYS A 118 -4.53 5.50 3.96
CA LYS A 118 -4.92 4.72 2.77
C LYS A 118 -6.34 5.06 2.34
N GLY A 119 -6.57 5.02 1.04
CA GLY A 119 -7.93 5.15 0.48
C GLY A 119 -8.59 6.51 0.72
N ILE A 120 -7.85 7.59 0.94
CA ILE A 120 -8.42 8.94 1.19
C ILE A 120 -9.31 9.41 0.05
N LYS A 121 -9.16 8.88 -1.17
CA LYS A 121 -10.04 9.10 -2.32
C LYS A 121 -11.50 8.65 -2.05
N ASN A 122 -11.72 7.75 -1.10
CA ASN A 122 -13.03 7.26 -0.69
C ASN A 122 -13.72 8.18 0.35
N LEU A 123 -13.03 9.23 0.81
CA LEU A 123 -13.62 10.26 1.67
C LEU A 123 -14.35 11.29 0.80
N ASN A 124 -15.67 11.19 0.73
CA ASN A 124 -16.49 12.16 0.03
C ASN A 124 -16.75 13.40 0.88
N THR A 125 -16.13 14.50 0.51
CA THR A 125 -16.23 15.77 1.27
C THR A 125 -17.25 16.77 0.71
N SER A 126 -18.13 16.36 -0.20
CA SER A 126 -19.09 17.27 -0.87
C SER A 126 -20.04 18.01 0.08
N GLU A 127 -20.29 17.46 1.28
CA GLU A 127 -21.15 18.07 2.29
C GLU A 127 -20.37 18.69 3.47
N VAL A 128 -19.03 18.59 3.46
CA VAL A 128 -18.19 19.06 4.56
C VAL A 128 -18.10 20.58 4.58
N ARG A 129 -18.39 21.17 5.76
CA ARG A 129 -18.26 22.60 6.04
C ARG A 129 -17.02 22.93 6.88
N TYR A 130 -16.57 22.02 7.76
CA TYR A 130 -15.52 22.28 8.73
C TYR A 130 -14.44 21.20 8.63
N MET A 131 -13.20 21.65 8.38
CA MET A 131 -12.00 20.81 8.34
C MET A 131 -10.93 21.29 9.34
N SER A 132 -11.33 22.21 10.24
CA SER A 132 -10.39 22.73 11.24
C SER A 132 -9.81 21.62 12.12
N TYR A 133 -8.51 21.69 12.39
CA TYR A 133 -7.76 20.70 13.19
C TYR A 133 -7.77 19.28 12.63
N MET A 134 -8.15 19.04 11.37
CA MET A 134 -8.33 17.65 10.85
C MET A 134 -7.09 16.77 11.04
N PHE A 135 -5.90 17.31 10.83
CA PHE A 135 -4.61 16.61 10.98
C PHE A 135 -3.70 17.29 12.02
N ALA A 136 -4.24 18.17 12.87
CA ALA A 136 -3.42 18.89 13.83
C ALA A 136 -2.72 17.90 14.79
N GLY A 137 -1.42 18.10 15.03
CA GLY A 137 -0.64 17.22 15.91
C GLY A 137 -0.30 15.83 15.32
N CYS A 138 -0.54 15.58 14.03
CA CYS A 138 -0.06 14.38 13.34
C CYS A 138 1.46 14.47 13.11
N SER A 139 2.23 14.42 14.20
CA SER A 139 3.65 14.77 14.21
C SER A 139 4.56 13.79 13.48
N LYS A 140 4.08 12.58 13.11
CA LYS A 140 4.81 11.58 12.31
C LYS A 140 4.30 11.46 10.86
N LEU A 141 3.25 12.18 10.47
CA LEU A 141 2.72 12.14 9.11
C LEU A 141 3.69 12.86 8.16
N LYS A 142 4.18 12.15 7.14
CA LYS A 142 5.19 12.66 6.20
C LYS A 142 4.58 13.30 4.96
N SER A 143 3.44 12.80 4.50
CA SER A 143 2.73 13.29 3.32
C SER A 143 1.24 13.04 3.40
N VAL A 144 0.45 13.85 2.69
CA VAL A 144 -0.99 13.62 2.51
C VAL A 144 -1.44 14.16 1.16
N ASP A 145 -2.30 13.39 0.46
CA ASP A 145 -2.91 13.80 -0.81
C ASP A 145 -4.39 14.17 -0.61
N LEU A 146 -4.70 15.46 -0.76
CA LEU A 146 -6.04 16.00 -0.65
C LEU A 146 -6.67 16.35 -2.00
N THR A 147 -6.01 16.06 -3.12
CA THR A 147 -6.49 16.44 -4.47
C THR A 147 -7.84 15.81 -4.85
N TYR A 148 -8.28 14.80 -4.11
CA TYR A 148 -9.58 14.16 -4.28
C TYR A 148 -10.72 14.85 -3.52
N MET A 149 -10.43 15.83 -2.66
CA MET A 149 -11.43 16.47 -1.82
C MET A 149 -12.25 17.50 -2.58
N ASN A 150 -13.55 17.52 -2.33
CA ASN A 150 -14.44 18.60 -2.75
C ASN A 150 -14.57 19.62 -1.62
N LEU A 151 -14.06 20.84 -1.82
CA LEU A 151 -14.09 21.92 -0.81
C LEU A 151 -15.18 22.96 -1.07
N GLN A 152 -16.12 22.71 -1.98
CA GLN A 152 -17.14 23.72 -2.38
C GLN A 152 -18.01 24.24 -1.22
N LYS A 153 -18.18 23.45 -0.15
CA LYS A 153 -18.94 23.87 1.05
C LYS A 153 -18.07 24.20 2.26
N VAL A 154 -16.75 24.04 2.12
CA VAL A 154 -15.81 24.23 3.26
C VAL A 154 -15.64 25.70 3.57
N GLU A 155 -15.90 26.07 4.83
CA GLU A 155 -15.80 27.43 5.37
C GLU A 155 -14.61 27.61 6.31
N ASP A 156 -14.14 26.55 6.98
CA ASP A 156 -13.10 26.61 8.00
C ASP A 156 -12.05 25.51 7.80
N MET A 157 -10.81 25.94 7.50
CA MET A 157 -9.61 25.10 7.39
C MET A 157 -8.53 25.52 8.41
N SER A 158 -8.92 26.26 9.45
CA SER A 158 -7.98 26.72 10.47
C SER A 158 -7.31 25.55 11.20
N TYR A 159 -6.01 25.69 11.50
CA TYR A 159 -5.20 24.69 12.23
C TYR A 159 -5.15 23.31 11.56
N MET A 160 -5.52 23.16 10.29
CA MET A 160 -5.71 21.84 9.65
C MET A 160 -4.46 20.95 9.74
N PHE A 161 -3.26 21.52 9.62
CA PHE A 161 -1.98 20.83 9.71
C PHE A 161 -1.08 21.38 10.85
N ASN A 162 -1.68 22.07 11.80
CA ASN A 162 -0.93 22.63 12.93
C ASN A 162 -0.13 21.51 13.64
N TYR A 163 1.17 21.77 13.94
CA TYR A 163 2.05 20.82 14.63
C TYR A 163 2.34 19.50 13.84
N CYS A 164 2.24 19.51 12.51
CA CYS A 164 2.68 18.40 11.66
C CYS A 164 4.19 18.50 11.42
N LEU A 165 4.99 18.18 12.43
CA LEU A 165 6.43 18.50 12.51
C LEU A 165 7.29 17.91 11.39
N VAL A 166 6.97 16.68 10.93
CA VAL A 166 7.75 15.97 9.90
C VAL A 166 7.09 15.96 8.53
N LEU A 167 5.98 16.69 8.35
CA LEU A 167 5.23 16.78 7.11
C LEU A 167 6.10 17.45 6.04
N LYS A 168 6.44 16.71 4.99
CA LYS A 168 7.31 17.15 3.89
C LYS A 168 6.54 17.57 2.66
N THR A 169 5.42 16.88 2.37
CA THR A 169 4.67 17.05 1.13
C THR A 169 3.17 17.05 1.40
N ILE A 170 2.46 18.04 0.83
CA ILE A 170 1.00 18.12 0.83
C ILE A 170 0.56 18.37 -0.61
N TYR A 171 -0.32 17.53 -1.14
CA TYR A 171 -0.89 17.73 -2.47
C TYR A 171 -2.24 18.43 -2.34
N LEU A 172 -2.29 19.69 -2.82
CA LEU A 172 -3.45 20.59 -2.72
C LEU A 172 -3.94 21.06 -4.08
N LYS A 173 -3.30 20.63 -5.17
CA LYS A 173 -3.60 21.11 -6.52
C LYS A 173 -5.03 20.75 -6.93
N GLY A 174 -5.73 21.74 -7.51
CA GLY A 174 -7.12 21.57 -7.97
C GLY A 174 -8.19 21.84 -6.92
N LEU A 175 -7.82 22.08 -5.65
CA LEU A 175 -8.77 22.39 -4.60
C LEU A 175 -9.41 23.77 -4.78
N ASN A 176 -10.73 23.83 -4.79
CA ASN A 176 -11.47 25.10 -4.83
C ASN A 176 -11.74 25.62 -3.40
N THR A 177 -11.01 26.66 -2.99
CA THR A 177 -11.12 27.27 -1.65
C THR A 177 -11.97 28.53 -1.64
N SER A 178 -12.74 28.82 -2.69
CA SER A 178 -13.47 30.11 -2.84
C SER A 178 -14.48 30.41 -1.74
N ASN A 179 -14.97 29.41 -0.99
CA ASN A 179 -15.92 29.59 0.10
C ASN A 179 -15.26 29.58 1.50
N VAL A 180 -13.94 29.37 1.55
CA VAL A 180 -13.24 29.31 2.82
C VAL A 180 -13.09 30.71 3.42
N LYS A 181 -13.47 30.83 4.71
CA LYS A 181 -13.40 32.07 5.50
C LYS A 181 -12.21 32.09 6.48
N LYS A 182 -11.74 30.91 6.92
CA LYS A 182 -10.69 30.79 7.94
C LYS A 182 -9.58 29.85 7.50
N MET A 183 -8.33 30.38 7.49
CA MET A 183 -7.10 29.63 7.21
C MET A 183 -6.00 29.92 8.25
N ASN A 184 -6.37 30.53 9.39
CA ASN A 184 -5.39 30.85 10.43
C ASN A 184 -4.70 29.58 10.95
N SER A 185 -3.40 29.69 11.19
CA SER A 185 -2.55 28.60 11.70
C SER A 185 -2.60 27.29 10.87
N MET A 186 -3.05 27.36 9.60
CA MET A 186 -3.29 26.15 8.78
C MET A 186 -2.06 25.25 8.66
N PHE A 187 -0.87 25.84 8.51
CA PHE A 187 0.41 25.14 8.39
C PHE A 187 1.38 25.49 9.54
N GLU A 188 0.90 26.07 10.62
CA GLU A 188 1.72 26.45 11.75
C GLU A 188 2.53 25.27 12.29
N LEU A 189 3.87 25.46 12.48
CA LEU A 189 4.80 24.43 12.96
C LEU A 189 4.97 23.23 12.03
N CYS A 190 4.70 23.37 10.73
CA CYS A 190 5.09 22.38 9.71
C CYS A 190 6.59 22.52 9.43
N LYS A 191 7.44 22.12 10.40
CA LYS A 191 8.88 22.40 10.40
C LYS A 191 9.68 21.75 9.28
N SER A 192 9.19 20.65 8.69
CA SER A 192 9.86 19.90 7.61
C SER A 192 9.36 20.25 6.22
N LEU A 193 8.30 21.06 6.10
CA LEU A 193 7.72 21.46 4.82
C LEU A 193 8.65 22.42 4.08
N LYS A 194 9.13 22.03 2.88
CA LYS A 194 10.08 22.85 2.10
C LYS A 194 9.44 23.61 0.96
N HIS A 195 8.46 23.03 0.32
CA HIS A 195 7.76 23.58 -0.84
C HIS A 195 6.26 23.41 -0.66
N LEU A 196 5.47 24.39 -1.05
CA LEU A 196 4.01 24.38 -0.92
C LEU A 196 3.35 24.94 -2.17
N ASP A 197 2.52 24.12 -2.85
CA ASP A 197 1.75 24.53 -4.01
C ASP A 197 0.34 24.96 -3.59
N LEU A 198 0.10 26.26 -3.61
CA LEU A 198 -1.20 26.92 -3.36
C LEU A 198 -1.76 27.52 -4.66
N SER A 199 -1.32 27.05 -5.83
CA SER A 199 -1.70 27.59 -7.15
C SER A 199 -3.20 27.58 -7.40
N SER A 200 -3.94 26.64 -6.82
CA SER A 200 -5.40 26.52 -6.95
C SER A 200 -6.18 27.30 -5.88
N PHE A 201 -5.51 27.86 -4.87
CA PHE A 201 -6.20 28.57 -3.78
C PHE A 201 -6.78 29.90 -4.27
N ASN A 202 -8.06 30.10 -3.99
CA ASN A 202 -8.76 31.38 -4.07
C ASN A 202 -9.09 31.84 -2.66
N THR A 203 -8.46 32.93 -2.22
CA THR A 203 -8.58 33.40 -0.83
C THR A 203 -9.36 34.73 -0.71
N GLN A 204 -10.13 35.09 -1.73
CA GLN A 204 -10.88 36.36 -1.77
C GLN A 204 -11.87 36.50 -0.61
N ASN A 205 -12.41 35.39 -0.10
CA ASN A 205 -13.37 35.37 1.01
C ASN A 205 -12.74 35.02 2.37
N VAL A 206 -11.42 34.89 2.44
CA VAL A 206 -10.76 34.53 3.68
C VAL A 206 -10.59 35.74 4.58
N GLU A 207 -11.10 35.62 5.80
CA GLU A 207 -11.11 36.68 6.82
C GLU A 207 -9.97 36.52 7.87
N LYS A 208 -9.43 35.30 8.01
CA LYS A 208 -8.45 34.95 9.06
C LYS A 208 -7.25 34.23 8.48
N PHE A 209 -6.06 34.85 8.52
CA PHE A 209 -4.79 34.30 8.03
C PHE A 209 -3.68 34.26 9.09
N GLN A 210 -3.93 34.81 10.31
CA GLN A 210 -2.86 34.92 11.31
C GLN A 210 -2.14 33.58 11.52
N ARG A 211 -0.82 33.64 11.62
CA ARG A 211 0.07 32.49 11.87
C ARG A 211 -0.02 31.37 10.81
N MET A 212 -0.55 31.62 9.59
CA MET A 212 -0.80 30.56 8.60
C MET A 212 0.44 29.70 8.31
N PHE A 213 1.64 30.31 8.29
CA PHE A 213 2.93 29.61 8.08
C PHE A 213 3.90 29.80 9.25
N TYR A 214 3.40 30.12 10.43
CA TYR A 214 4.20 30.40 11.62
C TYR A 214 5.15 29.23 11.95
N GLU A 215 6.45 29.52 12.12
CA GLU A 215 7.51 28.53 12.39
C GLU A 215 7.63 27.38 11.35
N CYS A 216 7.30 27.64 10.09
CA CYS A 216 7.66 26.74 8.98
C CYS A 216 9.14 26.93 8.62
N ASN A 217 10.04 26.49 9.51
CA ASN A 217 11.48 26.87 9.45
C ASN A 217 12.20 26.35 8.19
N SER A 218 11.76 25.24 7.61
CA SER A 218 12.36 24.67 6.40
C SER A 218 11.74 25.19 5.10
N LEU A 219 10.66 25.98 5.16
CA LEU A 219 9.90 26.41 4.00
C LEU A 219 10.74 27.33 3.10
N LYS A 220 11.00 26.88 1.88
CA LYS A 220 11.82 27.56 0.87
C LYS A 220 10.99 28.35 -0.14
N ALA A 221 9.86 27.76 -0.55
CA ALA A 221 9.02 28.33 -1.62
C ALA A 221 7.53 28.07 -1.39
N ILE A 222 6.72 29.08 -1.67
CA ILE A 222 5.26 28.99 -1.78
C ILE A 222 4.88 29.43 -3.19
N TYR A 223 4.25 28.52 -3.94
CA TYR A 223 3.76 28.78 -5.29
C TYR A 223 2.30 29.18 -5.22
N ALA A 224 1.96 30.34 -5.77
CA ALA A 224 0.61 30.89 -5.71
C ALA A 224 0.16 31.45 -7.06
N SER A 225 -1.15 31.51 -7.27
CA SER A 225 -1.75 32.26 -8.37
C SER A 225 -2.18 33.67 -7.91
N PRO A 226 -2.52 34.57 -8.84
CA PRO A 226 -3.08 35.88 -8.50
C PRO A 226 -4.39 35.85 -7.71
N LYS A 227 -5.03 34.68 -7.60
CA LYS A 227 -6.26 34.47 -6.77
C LYS A 227 -5.96 34.35 -5.27
N PHE A 228 -4.67 34.14 -4.91
CA PHE A 228 -4.26 34.17 -3.52
C PHE A 228 -4.03 35.63 -3.10
N VAL A 229 -4.98 36.18 -2.37
CA VAL A 229 -4.96 37.57 -1.90
C VAL A 229 -5.22 37.62 -0.39
N VAL A 230 -4.59 38.58 0.29
CA VAL A 230 -4.82 38.86 1.71
C VAL A 230 -5.48 40.22 1.83
N ASN A 231 -6.80 40.27 1.66
CA ASN A 231 -7.62 41.48 1.64
C ASN A 231 -8.28 41.75 2.99
N VAL A 232 -7.53 41.62 4.12
CA VAL A 232 -8.05 41.89 5.44
C VAL A 232 -7.46 43.19 5.97
N SER A 233 -8.31 44.09 6.43
CA SER A 233 -7.92 45.36 7.03
C SER A 233 -7.44 45.21 8.47
N ASP A 234 -8.04 44.24 9.21
CA ASP A 234 -7.65 43.94 10.59
C ASP A 234 -6.23 43.34 10.64
N LEU A 235 -5.35 44.02 11.37
CA LEU A 235 -3.93 43.65 11.49
C LEU A 235 -3.76 42.32 12.21
N ASP A 236 -4.58 42.01 13.22
CA ASP A 236 -4.51 40.75 13.97
C ASP A 236 -4.87 39.55 13.11
N SER A 237 -5.80 39.74 12.18
CA SER A 237 -6.23 38.65 11.25
C SER A 237 -5.17 38.23 10.22
N LYS A 238 -4.08 38.98 10.05
CA LYS A 238 -2.93 38.66 9.19
C LYS A 238 -1.58 38.66 9.89
N ALA A 239 -1.58 38.78 11.25
CA ALA A 239 -0.38 38.89 12.05
C ALA A 239 0.48 37.63 12.03
N ASN A 240 1.79 37.82 12.11
CA ASN A 240 2.78 36.75 12.28
C ASN A 240 2.68 35.60 11.23
N MET A 241 2.14 35.86 10.04
CA MET A 241 1.88 34.86 9.02
C MET A 241 3.14 34.08 8.63
N PHE A 242 4.31 34.75 8.58
CA PHE A 242 5.61 34.18 8.19
C PHE A 242 6.65 34.19 9.34
N TYR A 243 6.23 34.32 10.59
CA TYR A 243 7.16 34.34 11.70
C TYR A 243 8.08 33.13 11.71
N ARG A 244 9.39 33.33 11.72
CA ARG A 244 10.46 32.32 11.69
C ARG A 244 10.47 31.42 10.45
N CYS A 245 9.97 31.86 9.30
CA CYS A 245 10.13 31.17 8.03
C CYS A 245 11.51 31.48 7.39
N TYR A 246 12.59 31.18 8.09
CA TYR A 246 13.96 31.66 7.80
C TYR A 246 14.47 31.37 6.38
N ASN A 247 14.01 30.29 5.77
CA ASN A 247 14.46 29.85 4.43
C ASN A 247 13.55 30.33 3.28
N LEU A 248 12.45 31.03 3.61
CA LEU A 248 11.46 31.43 2.63
C LEU A 248 11.98 32.57 1.72
N ALA A 249 11.84 32.38 0.42
CA ALA A 249 12.16 33.40 -0.56
C ALA A 249 11.12 33.45 -1.69
N GLY A 250 10.73 34.66 -2.08
CA GLY A 250 10.06 34.96 -3.34
C GLY A 250 11.07 35.24 -4.45
N GLU A 251 10.59 35.71 -5.60
CA GLU A 251 11.44 35.97 -6.75
C GLU A 251 12.52 37.03 -6.50
N SER A 252 12.16 38.09 -5.78
CA SER A 252 13.04 39.26 -5.51
C SER A 252 13.20 39.56 -4.03
N LYS A 253 12.70 38.71 -3.14
CA LYS A 253 12.66 38.96 -1.71
C LYS A 253 12.94 37.73 -0.89
N SER A 254 14.01 37.78 -0.10
CA SER A 254 14.31 36.76 0.92
C SER A 254 13.63 37.12 2.25
N TYR A 255 13.47 36.13 3.12
CA TYR A 255 12.90 36.32 4.45
C TYR A 255 13.56 37.48 5.23
N ASN A 256 12.72 38.28 5.85
CA ASN A 256 13.14 39.35 6.74
C ASN A 256 12.26 39.36 8.00
N PRO A 257 12.86 39.32 9.21
CA PRO A 257 12.10 39.31 10.47
C PRO A 257 11.15 40.52 10.65
N ALA A 258 11.39 41.66 9.97
CA ALA A 258 10.50 42.81 9.98
C ALA A 258 9.28 42.66 9.04
N HIS A 259 9.27 41.65 8.18
CA HIS A 259 8.29 41.45 7.12
C HIS A 259 7.53 40.13 7.31
N ILE A 260 6.90 39.94 8.47
CA ILE A 260 6.33 38.66 8.88
C ILE A 260 4.81 38.56 8.74
N ASN A 261 4.14 39.66 8.40
CA ASN A 261 2.67 39.70 8.27
C ASN A 261 2.19 39.33 6.85
N GLY A 262 0.88 39.14 6.71
CA GLY A 262 0.23 38.80 5.45
C GLY A 262 0.40 39.83 4.32
N ASP A 263 0.87 41.05 4.58
CA ASP A 263 1.18 42.03 3.53
C ASP A 263 2.25 41.58 2.55
N TYR A 264 3.05 40.59 2.94
CA TYR A 264 4.09 39.95 2.13
C TYR A 264 3.63 38.66 1.43
N ALA A 265 2.36 38.24 1.61
CA ALA A 265 1.76 37.11 0.95
C ALA A 265 1.32 37.49 -0.48
N LYS A 266 2.28 37.83 -1.33
CA LYS A 266 2.08 38.26 -2.72
C LYS A 266 3.25 37.86 -3.60
N ILE A 267 3.01 37.77 -4.91
CA ILE A 267 4.01 37.40 -5.93
C ILE A 267 5.01 38.54 -6.11
N VAL A 268 4.53 39.72 -6.50
CA VAL A 268 5.42 40.87 -6.74
C VAL A 268 5.79 41.56 -5.44
N GLY A 269 7.08 41.56 -5.11
CA GLY A 269 7.62 42.18 -3.89
C GLY A 269 7.22 41.48 -2.59
N GLY A 270 6.81 40.22 -2.66
CA GLY A 270 6.48 39.36 -1.52
C GLY A 270 7.24 38.04 -1.53
N TYR A 271 6.76 37.08 -0.75
CA TYR A 271 7.37 35.77 -0.56
C TYR A 271 6.81 34.69 -1.49
N PHE A 272 5.83 34.97 -2.32
CA PHE A 272 5.22 34.00 -3.20
C PHE A 272 5.90 33.97 -4.56
N LEU A 273 5.99 32.77 -5.13
CA LEU A 273 6.42 32.55 -6.50
C LEU A 273 5.20 32.36 -7.40
N ASP A 274 5.26 32.92 -8.60
CA ASP A 274 4.17 32.79 -9.57
C ASP A 274 4.06 31.35 -10.06
N ALA A 275 2.96 30.69 -9.72
CA ALA A 275 2.70 29.30 -10.07
C ALA A 275 2.56 29.04 -11.58
N THR A 276 2.43 30.08 -12.43
CA THR A 276 2.44 29.94 -13.88
C THR A 276 3.79 29.43 -14.40
N TYR A 277 4.87 29.66 -13.64
CA TYR A 277 6.23 29.16 -13.92
C TYR A 277 6.56 27.86 -13.17
N LEU A 278 5.60 27.26 -12.47
CA LEU A 278 5.78 25.99 -11.78
C LEU A 278 5.65 24.83 -12.77
N LYS A 279 6.76 24.15 -13.02
CA LYS A 279 6.82 23.08 -14.01
C LYS A 279 7.86 22.01 -13.68
N PRO A 280 7.69 20.78 -14.21
CA PRO A 280 8.74 19.78 -14.19
C PRO A 280 9.79 20.11 -15.25
N TRP A 281 11.07 20.01 -14.88
CA TRP A 281 12.19 20.23 -15.76
C TRP A 281 13.37 19.32 -15.44
N VAL A 282 14.26 19.15 -16.41
CA VAL A 282 15.41 18.23 -16.33
C VAL A 282 16.70 19.04 -16.54
N LYS A 283 17.69 18.73 -15.70
CA LYS A 283 19.06 19.25 -15.85
C LYS A 283 19.99 18.11 -16.19
N LEU A 284 20.81 18.32 -17.22
CA LEU A 284 21.82 17.36 -17.66
C LEU A 284 23.20 17.80 -17.17
N ASN A 285 23.87 16.94 -16.42
CA ASN A 285 25.30 16.99 -16.17
C ASN A 285 25.98 15.92 -17.06
N ASP A 286 27.31 15.77 -17.02
CA ASP A 286 28.01 14.91 -17.97
C ASP A 286 27.55 13.45 -17.98
N LYS A 287 27.28 12.87 -16.82
CA LYS A 287 26.81 11.48 -16.68
C LYS A 287 25.49 11.34 -15.92
N THR A 288 24.93 12.45 -15.44
CA THR A 288 23.77 12.45 -14.56
C THR A 288 22.62 13.28 -15.14
N ILE A 289 21.41 12.74 -14.99
CA ILE A 289 20.15 13.42 -15.27
C ILE A 289 19.51 13.72 -13.92
N THR A 290 19.15 14.98 -13.66
CA THR A 290 18.42 15.35 -12.46
C THR A 290 17.05 15.92 -12.82
N LEU A 291 15.99 15.34 -12.26
CA LEU A 291 14.61 15.76 -12.48
C LEU A 291 14.16 16.67 -11.33
N TYR A 292 13.60 17.82 -11.67
CA TYR A 292 13.13 18.85 -10.74
C TYR A 292 11.67 19.22 -10.99
N TYR A 293 11.01 19.68 -9.96
CA TYR A 293 9.72 20.39 -10.08
C TYR A 293 9.78 21.68 -9.28
N GLY A 294 9.52 22.82 -9.93
CA GLY A 294 9.61 24.09 -9.24
C GLY A 294 9.46 25.30 -10.16
N TYR A 295 9.66 26.46 -9.56
CA TYR A 295 9.63 27.73 -10.26
C TYR A 295 10.79 27.85 -11.24
N LYS A 296 10.47 28.03 -12.52
CA LYS A 296 11.47 28.15 -13.59
C LYS A 296 10.95 29.04 -14.72
N LYS A 297 11.32 30.31 -14.73
CA LYS A 297 10.96 31.27 -15.82
C LYS A 297 11.66 30.93 -17.11
N THR A 298 12.96 30.74 -17.05
CA THR A 298 13.81 30.46 -18.21
C THR A 298 14.64 29.22 -17.96
N LEU A 299 14.83 28.40 -18.97
CA LEU A 299 15.73 27.24 -18.93
C LEU A 299 17.14 27.69 -19.32
N GLY A 300 18.12 27.25 -18.59
CA GLY A 300 19.53 27.43 -18.88
C GLY A 300 20.07 26.42 -19.89
N THR A 301 21.34 26.55 -20.21
CA THR A 301 22.05 25.55 -21.01
C THR A 301 21.97 24.19 -20.38
N ARG A 302 21.63 23.14 -21.16
CA ARG A 302 21.46 21.74 -20.67
C ARG A 302 20.27 21.56 -19.71
N GLU A 303 19.29 22.45 -19.72
CA GLU A 303 18.03 22.36 -19.00
C GLU A 303 16.87 22.26 -19.99
N TYR A 304 15.91 21.37 -19.72
CA TYR A 304 14.80 21.05 -20.62
C TYR A 304 13.50 20.95 -19.84
N GLU A 305 12.37 21.32 -20.44
CA GLU A 305 11.08 20.90 -19.88
C GLU A 305 10.97 19.38 -19.96
N LEU A 306 10.34 18.75 -18.98
CA LEU A 306 10.23 17.30 -18.91
C LEU A 306 9.58 16.72 -20.17
N ILE A 307 8.50 17.36 -20.66
CA ILE A 307 7.79 16.90 -21.86
C ILE A 307 8.64 16.99 -23.11
N ASP A 308 9.42 18.05 -23.25
CA ASP A 308 10.33 18.22 -24.39
C ASP A 308 11.47 17.21 -24.31
N TRP A 309 11.96 16.92 -23.11
CA TRP A 309 13.04 15.98 -22.89
C TRP A 309 12.61 14.55 -23.20
N THR A 310 11.42 14.12 -22.80
CA THR A 310 10.89 12.78 -23.10
C THR A 310 10.58 12.60 -24.57
N ASN A 311 10.10 13.64 -25.26
CA ASN A 311 9.72 13.59 -26.69
C ASN A 311 10.91 13.74 -27.66
N LYS A 312 11.87 14.61 -27.34
CA LYS A 312 12.94 15.03 -28.28
C LYS A 312 14.26 14.29 -28.06
N ASN A 313 14.47 13.70 -26.89
CA ASN A 313 15.78 13.15 -26.52
C ASN A 313 15.92 11.67 -26.85
N LYS A 314 15.67 11.28 -28.11
CA LYS A 314 15.90 9.91 -28.62
C LYS A 314 17.38 9.62 -28.99
N ASP A 315 18.32 10.44 -28.54
CA ASP A 315 19.73 10.20 -28.82
C ASP A 315 20.28 9.04 -27.98
N LYS A 316 20.41 7.88 -28.62
CA LYS A 316 20.86 6.61 -28.03
C LYS A 316 22.34 6.64 -27.60
N SER A 317 23.11 7.65 -28.01
CA SER A 317 24.54 7.78 -27.72
C SER A 317 24.85 8.40 -26.36
N LYS A 318 23.83 8.80 -25.58
CA LYS A 318 24.00 9.59 -24.36
C LYS A 318 24.77 8.85 -23.28
N PRO A 319 25.74 9.52 -22.65
CA PRO A 319 26.65 8.92 -21.70
C PRO A 319 26.06 8.77 -20.28
N PHE A 320 24.75 9.00 -20.10
CA PHE A 320 24.13 9.05 -18.77
C PHE A 320 24.09 7.67 -18.14
N THR A 321 24.73 7.56 -16.98
CA THR A 321 24.77 6.35 -16.18
C THR A 321 23.87 6.44 -14.96
N LYS A 322 23.44 7.66 -14.59
CA LYS A 322 22.66 7.94 -13.39
C LYS A 322 21.51 8.91 -13.66
N ALA A 323 20.36 8.60 -13.07
CA ALA A 323 19.24 9.53 -12.94
C ALA A 323 18.91 9.77 -11.46
N THR A 324 18.50 11.00 -11.13
CA THR A 324 18.17 11.36 -9.74
C THR A 324 16.92 12.23 -9.73
N PHE A 325 15.99 11.93 -8.83
CA PHE A 325 14.86 12.80 -8.56
C PHE A 325 15.22 13.76 -7.42
N ASP A 326 15.16 15.07 -7.68
CA ASP A 326 15.28 16.09 -6.63
C ASP A 326 14.07 16.06 -5.69
N GLU A 327 14.25 16.43 -4.43
CA GLU A 327 13.15 16.43 -3.44
C GLU A 327 11.95 17.30 -3.85
N SER A 328 12.18 18.34 -4.66
CA SER A 328 11.11 19.20 -5.19
C SER A 328 10.15 18.44 -6.11
N PHE A 329 10.63 17.35 -6.74
CA PHE A 329 9.82 16.52 -7.63
C PHE A 329 8.66 15.83 -6.90
N ALA A 330 8.74 15.69 -5.58
CA ALA A 330 7.66 15.14 -4.76
C ALA A 330 6.33 15.91 -4.87
N LEU A 331 6.34 17.16 -5.29
CA LEU A 331 5.11 17.95 -5.53
C LEU A 331 4.48 17.67 -6.90
N TYR A 332 5.20 17.05 -7.82
CA TYR A 332 4.70 16.78 -9.15
C TYR A 332 3.92 15.46 -9.20
N GLN A 333 2.69 15.53 -9.70
CA GLN A 333 1.83 14.36 -9.94
C GLN A 333 1.63 14.19 -11.45
N PRO A 334 2.50 13.44 -12.15
CA PRO A 334 2.34 13.19 -13.58
C PRO A 334 1.10 12.35 -13.85
N ILE A 335 0.47 12.56 -15.00
CA ILE A 335 -0.59 11.71 -15.53
C ILE A 335 -0.01 10.55 -16.33
N SER A 336 1.19 10.74 -16.90
CA SER A 336 1.90 9.75 -17.70
C SER A 336 3.38 9.70 -17.32
N CYS A 337 3.93 8.49 -17.22
CA CYS A 337 5.36 8.21 -17.16
C CYS A 337 5.84 7.50 -18.43
N GLU A 338 5.06 7.58 -19.54
CA GLU A 338 5.37 6.93 -20.79
C GLU A 338 6.73 7.36 -21.32
N ASN A 339 7.59 6.37 -21.63
CA ASN A 339 8.90 6.54 -22.25
C ASN A 339 9.90 7.45 -21.51
N TRP A 340 9.74 7.69 -20.20
CA TRP A 340 10.60 8.64 -19.48
C TRP A 340 12.09 8.29 -19.56
N PHE A 341 12.46 7.01 -19.47
CA PHE A 341 13.85 6.52 -19.59
C PHE A 341 14.03 5.62 -20.81
N TYR A 342 13.24 5.80 -21.86
CA TYR A 342 13.29 5.01 -23.09
C TYR A 342 14.65 5.12 -23.79
N ASP A 343 15.29 3.96 -24.12
CA ASP A 343 16.59 3.86 -24.81
C ASP A 343 17.80 4.45 -24.03
N TYR A 344 17.72 4.54 -22.70
CA TYR A 344 18.88 4.92 -21.88
C TYR A 344 19.79 3.70 -21.63
N LEU A 345 20.48 3.27 -22.68
CA LEU A 345 21.24 2.02 -22.74
C LEU A 345 22.33 1.90 -21.66
N LYS A 346 22.88 3.03 -21.17
CA LYS A 346 23.97 3.08 -20.17
C LYS A 346 23.50 3.41 -18.76
N LEU A 347 22.20 3.61 -18.54
CA LEU A 347 21.66 3.93 -17.22
C LEU A 347 21.83 2.74 -16.28
N GLU A 348 22.58 2.93 -15.19
CA GLU A 348 22.94 1.91 -14.21
C GLU A 348 22.11 2.01 -12.94
N GLU A 349 21.73 3.24 -12.56
CA GLU A 349 20.97 3.51 -11.32
C GLU A 349 20.00 4.68 -11.44
N ILE A 350 18.92 4.61 -10.69
CA ILE A 350 17.96 5.70 -10.52
C ILE A 350 17.76 5.94 -9.03
N GLU A 351 18.15 7.11 -8.56
CA GLU A 351 18.05 7.48 -7.15
C GLU A 351 16.78 8.27 -6.85
N ASN A 352 16.35 8.14 -5.60
CA ASN A 352 15.26 8.93 -5.04
C ASN A 352 13.90 8.77 -5.78
N LEU A 353 13.64 7.59 -6.36
CA LEU A 353 12.37 7.29 -7.02
C LEU A 353 11.14 7.53 -6.12
N HIS A 354 11.31 7.50 -4.80
CA HIS A 354 10.26 7.80 -3.83
C HIS A 354 9.77 9.26 -3.87
N TYR A 355 10.47 10.17 -4.56
CA TYR A 355 9.98 11.51 -4.87
C TYR A 355 9.07 11.56 -6.11
N LEU A 356 8.98 10.48 -6.88
CA LEU A 356 8.02 10.40 -7.99
C LEU A 356 6.65 9.95 -7.47
N ASN A 357 5.71 10.86 -7.39
CA ASN A 357 4.33 10.53 -7.03
C ASN A 357 3.58 9.99 -8.25
N THR A 358 3.25 8.69 -8.23
CA THR A 358 2.58 8.01 -9.33
C THR A 358 1.07 7.88 -9.16
N SER A 359 0.49 8.45 -8.11
CA SER A 359 -0.95 8.30 -7.76
C SER A 359 -1.93 8.74 -8.86
N LYS A 360 -1.51 9.61 -9.78
CA LYS A 360 -2.32 10.08 -10.92
C LYS A 360 -1.91 9.45 -12.26
N VAL A 361 -0.88 8.59 -12.27
CA VAL A 361 -0.36 8.00 -13.50
C VAL A 361 -1.35 6.99 -14.06
N THR A 362 -1.67 7.13 -15.34
CA THR A 362 -2.58 6.24 -16.09
C THR A 362 -1.84 5.32 -17.06
N THR A 363 -0.59 5.65 -17.42
CA THR A 363 0.27 4.83 -18.29
C THR A 363 1.73 4.89 -17.85
N MET A 364 2.38 3.72 -17.83
CA MET A 364 3.81 3.54 -17.62
C MET A 364 4.46 2.85 -18.82
N HIS A 365 3.80 2.93 -20.01
CA HIS A 365 4.26 2.31 -21.24
C HIS A 365 5.72 2.64 -21.52
N GLY A 366 6.56 1.61 -21.65
CA GLY A 366 7.97 1.76 -22.01
C GLY A 366 8.82 2.64 -21.08
N MET A 367 8.39 2.92 -19.83
CA MET A 367 9.09 3.87 -18.96
C MET A 367 10.59 3.55 -18.80
N PHE A 368 10.97 2.27 -18.74
CA PHE A 368 12.36 1.82 -18.63
C PHE A 368 12.79 0.98 -19.83
N PHE A 369 12.14 1.16 -20.98
CA PHE A 369 12.43 0.39 -22.20
C PHE A 369 13.90 0.53 -22.60
N HIS A 370 14.61 -0.60 -22.84
CA HIS A 370 16.03 -0.67 -23.19
C HIS A 370 16.98 -0.03 -22.15
N CYS A 371 16.63 0.06 -20.88
CA CYS A 371 17.60 0.40 -19.82
C CYS A 371 18.54 -0.79 -19.55
N ASN A 372 19.37 -1.13 -20.53
CA ASN A 372 20.14 -2.37 -20.57
C ASN A 372 21.15 -2.55 -19.43
N CYS A 373 21.63 -1.46 -18.82
CA CYS A 373 22.63 -1.48 -17.76
C CYS A 373 22.04 -1.39 -16.35
N LEU A 374 20.74 -1.17 -16.22
CA LEU A 374 20.06 -1.04 -14.94
C LEU A 374 20.07 -2.37 -14.20
N LYS A 375 20.60 -2.39 -12.96
CA LYS A 375 20.80 -3.62 -12.18
C LYS A 375 19.68 -3.90 -11.19
N SER A 376 19.12 -2.86 -10.60
CA SER A 376 18.05 -2.97 -9.60
C SER A 376 17.10 -1.81 -9.67
N LEU A 377 15.84 -2.07 -9.31
CA LEU A 377 14.81 -1.04 -9.11
C LEU A 377 13.95 -1.39 -7.90
N ASP A 378 13.81 -0.43 -6.99
CA ASP A 378 12.82 -0.48 -5.92
C ASP A 378 11.67 0.48 -6.26
N LEU A 379 10.53 -0.09 -6.62
CA LEU A 379 9.31 0.63 -6.95
C LEU A 379 8.24 0.51 -5.86
N SER A 380 8.63 0.12 -4.63
CA SER A 380 7.71 -0.07 -3.50
C SER A 380 6.97 1.21 -3.08
N ALA A 381 7.45 2.39 -3.50
CA ALA A 381 6.77 3.66 -3.29
C ALA A 381 5.75 4.01 -4.39
N PHE A 382 5.63 3.22 -5.45
CA PHE A 382 4.72 3.53 -6.56
C PHE A 382 3.27 3.15 -6.22
N GLU A 383 2.37 4.09 -6.46
CA GLU A 383 0.92 3.86 -6.46
C GLU A 383 0.46 3.66 -7.91
N THR A 384 -0.06 2.47 -8.23
CA THR A 384 -0.37 2.09 -9.61
C THR A 384 -1.84 1.79 -9.87
N SER A 385 -2.72 2.03 -8.89
CA SER A 385 -4.16 1.72 -8.97
C SER A 385 -4.92 2.40 -10.13
N ASN A 386 -4.34 3.46 -10.72
CA ASN A 386 -4.89 4.15 -11.89
C ASN A 386 -4.22 3.75 -13.21
N VAL A 387 -3.15 2.93 -13.17
CA VAL A 387 -2.37 2.59 -14.36
C VAL A 387 -3.08 1.53 -15.17
N LYS A 388 -3.37 1.85 -16.43
CA LYS A 388 -4.05 0.96 -17.40
C LYS A 388 -3.05 0.24 -18.31
N ASP A 389 -1.92 0.86 -18.61
CA ASP A 389 -0.95 0.32 -19.56
C ASP A 389 0.45 0.20 -18.93
N PHE A 390 0.89 -1.05 -18.75
CA PHE A 390 2.22 -1.46 -18.33
C PHE A 390 3.04 -2.08 -19.45
N ALA A 391 2.57 -1.99 -20.71
CA ALA A 391 3.27 -2.60 -21.83
C ALA A 391 4.70 -2.09 -21.95
N TYR A 392 5.63 -3.00 -22.21
CA TYR A 392 7.05 -2.75 -22.41
C TYR A 392 7.77 -2.05 -21.23
N LEU A 393 7.16 -1.99 -20.04
CA LEU A 393 7.68 -1.20 -18.90
C LEU A 393 9.16 -1.47 -18.61
N PHE A 394 9.60 -2.75 -18.62
CA PHE A 394 10.98 -3.18 -18.39
C PHE A 394 11.56 -3.93 -19.59
N TYR A 395 11.01 -3.71 -20.80
CA TYR A 395 11.46 -4.40 -21.99
C TYR A 395 12.96 -4.21 -22.22
N SER A 396 13.70 -5.32 -22.34
CA SER A 396 15.15 -5.33 -22.55
C SER A 396 15.97 -4.63 -21.45
N CYS A 397 15.51 -4.67 -20.19
CA CYS A 397 16.34 -4.38 -19.04
C CYS A 397 17.28 -5.58 -18.77
N LYS A 398 18.26 -5.79 -19.67
CA LYS A 398 19.05 -7.03 -19.74
C LYS A 398 19.84 -7.37 -18.49
N ARG A 399 20.29 -6.37 -17.74
CA ARG A 399 21.10 -6.54 -16.52
C ARG A 399 20.30 -6.43 -15.23
N LEU A 400 18.98 -6.34 -15.30
CA LEU A 400 18.09 -6.24 -14.14
C LEU A 400 18.11 -7.56 -13.35
N GLU A 401 18.70 -7.54 -12.17
CA GLU A 401 18.84 -8.69 -11.25
C GLU A 401 17.79 -8.68 -10.14
N SER A 402 17.41 -7.47 -9.67
CA SER A 402 16.46 -7.26 -8.58
C SER A 402 15.42 -6.20 -8.94
N LEU A 403 14.15 -6.55 -8.73
CA LEU A 403 13.00 -5.67 -8.99
C LEU A 403 11.95 -5.84 -7.88
N ASN A 404 11.64 -4.73 -7.19
CA ASN A 404 10.59 -4.69 -6.19
C ASN A 404 9.35 -3.97 -6.74
N VAL A 405 8.28 -4.73 -6.99
CA VAL A 405 6.96 -4.26 -7.45
C VAL A 405 5.86 -4.65 -6.46
N SER A 406 6.22 -4.84 -5.19
CA SER A 406 5.29 -5.31 -4.14
C SER A 406 4.12 -4.35 -3.86
N SER A 407 4.26 -3.07 -4.21
CA SER A 407 3.20 -2.06 -4.08
C SER A 407 2.26 -2.00 -5.28
N PHE A 408 2.55 -2.71 -6.38
CA PHE A 408 1.74 -2.57 -7.60
C PHE A 408 0.32 -3.10 -7.40
N ASP A 409 -0.64 -2.19 -7.55
CA ASP A 409 -2.05 -2.50 -7.74
C ASP A 409 -2.33 -2.46 -9.25
N THR A 410 -2.63 -3.62 -9.82
CA THR A 410 -2.87 -3.76 -11.26
C THR A 410 -4.34 -4.00 -11.60
N SER A 411 -5.25 -3.72 -10.67
CA SER A 411 -6.70 -3.92 -10.83
C SER A 411 -7.30 -3.16 -12.01
N ALA A 412 -6.74 -1.97 -12.35
CA ALA A 412 -7.14 -1.18 -13.52
C ALA A 412 -6.41 -1.55 -14.82
N ALA A 413 -5.42 -2.45 -14.76
CA ALA A 413 -4.56 -2.74 -15.91
C ALA A 413 -5.33 -3.42 -17.05
N THR A 414 -5.10 -2.95 -18.28
CA THR A 414 -5.64 -3.53 -19.52
C THR A 414 -4.55 -4.17 -20.36
N SER A 415 -3.28 -3.73 -20.22
CA SER A 415 -2.15 -4.27 -20.98
C SER A 415 -0.92 -4.47 -20.11
N MET A 416 -0.32 -5.66 -20.21
CA MET A 416 0.99 -6.05 -19.69
C MET A 416 1.86 -6.67 -20.81
N HIS A 417 1.59 -6.25 -22.07
CA HIS A 417 2.28 -6.76 -23.24
C HIS A 417 3.78 -6.57 -23.12
N ALA A 418 4.55 -7.65 -23.26
CA ALA A 418 6.02 -7.65 -23.28
C ALA A 418 6.68 -6.93 -22.08
N MET A 419 5.99 -6.87 -20.91
CA MET A 419 6.40 -6.06 -19.74
C MET A 419 7.83 -6.36 -19.27
N PHE A 420 8.26 -7.63 -19.30
CA PHE A 420 9.57 -8.09 -18.85
C PHE A 420 10.40 -8.77 -19.94
N THR A 421 9.98 -8.68 -21.20
CA THR A 421 10.69 -9.33 -22.33
C THR A 421 12.18 -8.93 -22.33
N TYR A 422 13.08 -9.90 -22.52
CA TYR A 422 14.56 -9.72 -22.49
C TYR A 422 15.13 -9.24 -21.15
N CYS A 423 14.47 -9.46 -20.01
CA CYS A 423 15.10 -9.31 -18.70
C CYS A 423 16.00 -10.52 -18.40
N GLU A 424 17.13 -10.58 -19.10
CA GLU A 424 17.98 -11.78 -19.18
C GLU A 424 18.65 -12.16 -17.85
N LYS A 425 18.86 -11.22 -16.92
CA LYS A 425 19.52 -11.46 -15.61
C LYS A 425 18.55 -11.64 -14.46
N LEU A 426 17.26 -11.39 -14.66
CA LEU A 426 16.24 -11.55 -13.63
C LEU A 426 16.07 -13.05 -13.33
N LYS A 427 16.26 -13.45 -12.07
CA LYS A 427 16.14 -14.86 -11.63
C LYS A 427 14.76 -15.19 -11.08
N THR A 428 14.17 -14.27 -10.34
CA THR A 428 12.86 -14.41 -9.70
C THR A 428 12.09 -13.10 -9.77
N ILE A 429 10.76 -13.19 -9.78
CA ILE A 429 9.90 -12.02 -9.64
C ILE A 429 8.66 -12.39 -8.81
N ASP A 430 8.31 -11.49 -7.87
CA ASP A 430 7.10 -11.61 -7.04
C ASP A 430 6.02 -10.68 -7.58
N LEU A 431 4.94 -11.28 -8.07
CA LEU A 431 3.74 -10.65 -8.60
C LEU A 431 2.49 -11.06 -7.80
N THR A 432 2.67 -11.38 -6.51
CA THR A 432 1.56 -11.85 -5.65
C THR A 432 0.40 -10.86 -5.62
N ASN A 433 0.68 -9.55 -5.69
CA ASN A 433 -0.33 -8.50 -5.67
C ASN A 433 -0.95 -8.20 -7.04
N PHE A 434 -0.47 -8.86 -8.12
CA PHE A 434 -1.01 -8.58 -9.46
C PHE A 434 -2.40 -9.16 -9.63
N GLU A 435 -3.32 -8.30 -10.05
CA GLU A 435 -4.68 -8.64 -10.46
C GLU A 435 -4.80 -8.49 -11.98
N THR A 436 -5.16 -9.58 -12.66
CA THR A 436 -5.16 -9.62 -14.12
C THR A 436 -6.55 -9.84 -14.73
N ALA A 437 -7.61 -9.71 -13.94
CA ALA A 437 -8.99 -9.94 -14.39
C ALA A 437 -9.42 -9.02 -15.55
N ASN A 438 -8.89 -7.78 -15.59
CA ASN A 438 -9.19 -6.76 -16.61
C ASN A 438 -8.15 -6.72 -17.74
N VAL A 439 -7.05 -7.49 -17.63
CA VAL A 439 -5.97 -7.47 -18.61
C VAL A 439 -6.41 -8.15 -19.91
N GLN A 440 -6.25 -7.45 -21.01
CA GLN A 440 -6.58 -7.94 -22.36
C GLN A 440 -5.39 -8.67 -23.01
N THR A 441 -4.15 -8.28 -22.68
CA THR A 441 -2.96 -8.91 -23.25
C THR A 441 -1.81 -8.99 -22.26
N MET A 442 -1.24 -10.20 -22.12
CA MET A 442 0.02 -10.55 -21.47
C MET A 442 0.98 -11.21 -22.49
N LYS A 443 0.76 -10.98 -23.80
CA LYS A 443 1.58 -11.56 -24.87
C LYS A 443 3.05 -11.17 -24.68
N TYR A 444 3.96 -12.14 -24.77
CA TYR A 444 5.41 -11.98 -24.56
C TYR A 444 5.85 -11.49 -23.17
N MET A 445 4.99 -11.46 -22.16
CA MET A 445 5.27 -10.79 -20.87
C MET A 445 6.63 -11.16 -20.28
N PHE A 446 7.06 -12.43 -20.36
CA PHE A 446 8.35 -12.93 -19.87
C PHE A 446 9.19 -13.58 -20.99
N SER A 447 8.92 -13.25 -22.26
CA SER A 447 9.66 -13.86 -23.37
C SER A 447 11.15 -13.54 -23.27
N THR A 448 11.99 -14.55 -23.52
CA THR A 448 13.46 -14.45 -23.54
C THR A 448 14.09 -13.94 -22.22
N CYS A 449 13.42 -14.23 -21.09
CA CYS A 449 13.99 -14.07 -19.76
C CYS A 449 14.81 -15.33 -19.43
N THR A 450 15.99 -15.49 -20.04
CA THR A 450 16.75 -16.75 -20.09
C THR A 450 17.22 -17.28 -18.72
N ASN A 451 17.34 -16.42 -17.70
CA ASN A 451 17.71 -16.83 -16.33
C ASN A 451 16.52 -16.83 -15.36
N LEU A 452 15.32 -16.44 -15.79
CA LEU A 452 14.16 -16.40 -14.92
C LEU A 452 13.70 -17.84 -14.60
N LYS A 453 13.79 -18.22 -13.33
CA LYS A 453 13.45 -19.56 -12.84
C LYS A 453 12.10 -19.61 -12.14
N ALA A 454 11.70 -18.51 -11.47
CA ALA A 454 10.44 -18.45 -10.73
C ALA A 454 9.67 -17.15 -10.94
N VAL A 455 8.35 -17.28 -11.16
CA VAL A 455 7.37 -16.19 -11.10
C VAL A 455 6.36 -16.54 -10.02
N ILE A 456 6.27 -15.72 -8.97
CA ILE A 456 5.35 -15.92 -7.85
C ILE A 456 4.08 -15.11 -8.16
N VAL A 457 2.92 -15.73 -8.05
CA VAL A 457 1.63 -15.10 -8.38
C VAL A 457 0.60 -15.33 -7.27
N GLY A 458 -0.31 -14.39 -7.08
CA GLY A 458 -1.45 -14.50 -6.17
C GLY A 458 -2.67 -15.14 -6.84
N SER A 459 -3.75 -15.33 -6.06
CA SER A 459 -5.03 -15.90 -6.52
C SER A 459 -5.72 -15.08 -7.61
N LYS A 460 -5.45 -13.76 -7.64
CA LYS A 460 -6.02 -12.84 -8.63
C LYS A 460 -5.28 -12.80 -9.96
N PHE A 461 -4.15 -13.50 -10.08
CA PHE A 461 -3.40 -13.65 -11.32
C PHE A 461 -4.06 -14.73 -12.19
N THR A 462 -4.81 -14.33 -13.20
CA THR A 462 -5.63 -15.21 -14.06
C THR A 462 -5.33 -14.97 -15.54
N ASN A 463 -5.69 -15.90 -16.41
CA ASN A 463 -5.57 -15.77 -17.86
C ASN A 463 -6.93 -15.79 -18.59
N ASN A 464 -8.04 -15.66 -17.85
CA ASN A 464 -9.39 -15.94 -18.34
C ASN A 464 -9.82 -15.13 -19.57
N LYS A 465 -9.23 -13.93 -19.79
CA LYS A 465 -9.59 -13.04 -20.91
C LYS A 465 -8.38 -12.54 -21.70
N ALA A 466 -7.16 -12.79 -21.22
CA ALA A 466 -5.96 -12.18 -21.77
C ALA A 466 -5.36 -13.01 -22.90
N TYR A 467 -4.86 -12.35 -23.94
CA TYR A 467 -3.98 -12.96 -24.92
C TYR A 467 -2.62 -13.24 -24.28
N CYS A 468 -2.28 -14.52 -24.05
CA CYS A 468 -1.05 -14.96 -23.39
C CYS A 468 -0.04 -15.62 -24.34
N GLU A 469 -0.20 -15.45 -25.67
CA GLU A 469 0.68 -16.05 -26.65
C GLU A 469 2.14 -15.69 -26.38
N TYR A 470 3.02 -16.70 -26.43
CA TYR A 470 4.47 -16.55 -26.24
C TYR A 470 4.87 -15.91 -24.90
N MET A 471 3.98 -15.93 -23.89
CA MET A 471 4.22 -15.31 -22.58
C MET A 471 5.56 -15.75 -21.95
N PHE A 472 5.92 -17.03 -22.09
CA PHE A 472 7.17 -17.63 -21.59
C PHE A 472 8.08 -18.16 -22.71
N LYS A 473 8.02 -17.57 -23.92
CA LYS A 473 8.88 -18.01 -25.01
C LYS A 473 10.35 -17.87 -24.61
N ASP A 474 11.16 -18.95 -24.81
CA ASP A 474 12.59 -18.99 -24.49
C ASP A 474 12.92 -18.62 -23.02
N THR A 475 12.01 -18.96 -22.08
CA THR A 475 12.13 -18.67 -20.65
C THR A 475 11.92 -19.96 -19.85
N PRO A 476 12.85 -20.34 -18.95
CA PRO A 476 12.74 -21.56 -18.15
C PRO A 476 11.76 -21.44 -16.97
N ALA A 477 11.24 -20.26 -16.64
CA ALA A 477 10.49 -19.95 -15.43
C ALA A 477 9.35 -20.92 -15.14
N GLN A 478 9.19 -21.26 -13.87
CA GLN A 478 8.03 -21.95 -13.29
C GLN A 478 7.15 -20.94 -12.55
N LEU A 479 5.84 -21.12 -12.60
CA LEU A 479 4.86 -20.33 -11.84
C LEU A 479 4.66 -20.93 -10.45
N TYR A 480 4.64 -20.08 -9.43
CA TYR A 480 4.39 -20.44 -8.03
C TYR A 480 3.30 -19.56 -7.43
N SER A 481 2.50 -20.12 -6.52
CA SER A 481 1.52 -19.37 -5.76
C SER A 481 1.62 -19.70 -4.27
N HIS A 482 1.49 -18.70 -3.40
CA HIS A 482 1.37 -18.93 -1.97
C HIS A 482 0.32 -20.00 -1.70
N ILE A 483 0.55 -20.84 -0.70
CA ILE A 483 -0.31 -22.02 -0.49
C ILE A 483 -1.78 -21.66 -0.29
N ASP A 484 -2.08 -20.55 0.39
CA ASP A 484 -3.46 -20.09 0.60
C ASP A 484 -4.12 -19.70 -0.73
N ASP A 485 -3.41 -18.93 -1.58
CA ASP A 485 -3.85 -18.54 -2.92
C ASP A 485 -3.95 -19.76 -3.85
N TYR A 486 -3.00 -20.70 -3.75
CA TYR A 486 -3.02 -21.95 -4.50
C TYR A 486 -4.26 -22.79 -4.20
N LEU A 487 -4.67 -22.83 -2.91
CA LEU A 487 -5.86 -23.56 -2.47
C LEU A 487 -7.16 -22.85 -2.85
N ALA A 488 -7.18 -21.52 -2.78
CA ALA A 488 -8.33 -20.69 -3.15
C ALA A 488 -8.58 -20.68 -4.66
N ASN A 489 -7.53 -20.79 -5.46
CA ASN A 489 -7.62 -20.78 -6.92
C ASN A 489 -8.08 -22.14 -7.46
N THR A 490 -9.40 -22.32 -7.50
CA THR A 490 -10.04 -23.53 -8.02
C THR A 490 -10.12 -23.59 -9.56
N GLY A 491 -9.78 -22.47 -10.23
CA GLY A 491 -9.87 -22.30 -11.68
C GLY A 491 -8.59 -22.66 -12.44
N ASN A 492 -8.17 -21.82 -13.36
CA ASN A 492 -7.05 -22.06 -14.27
C ASN A 492 -5.69 -22.09 -13.55
N LYS A 493 -5.23 -23.26 -13.17
CA LYS A 493 -3.88 -23.49 -12.63
C LYS A 493 -2.80 -23.61 -13.71
N THR A 494 -3.13 -23.31 -14.97
CA THR A 494 -2.22 -23.43 -16.11
C THR A 494 -2.26 -22.17 -16.96
N PHE A 495 -1.09 -21.77 -17.46
CA PHE A 495 -0.94 -20.67 -18.41
C PHE A 495 -0.39 -21.20 -19.74
N PRO A 496 -0.92 -20.76 -20.89
CA PRO A 496 -0.46 -21.24 -22.18
C PRO A 496 0.97 -20.73 -22.48
N TYR A 497 1.79 -21.63 -22.97
CA TYR A 497 3.13 -21.33 -23.50
C TYR A 497 3.15 -21.80 -24.98
N GLY A 498 2.66 -20.97 -25.89
CA GLY A 498 2.43 -21.45 -27.24
C GLY A 498 1.55 -22.69 -27.23
N LYS A 499 2.13 -23.87 -27.52
CA LYS A 499 1.44 -25.18 -27.42
C LYS A 499 1.62 -25.91 -26.08
N ILE A 500 2.43 -25.36 -25.16
CA ILE A 500 2.76 -25.96 -23.85
C ILE A 500 2.14 -25.11 -22.72
N SER A 501 1.43 -25.75 -21.80
CA SER A 501 0.88 -25.11 -20.60
C SER A 501 1.84 -25.27 -19.43
N ARG A 502 1.97 -24.23 -18.60
CA ARG A 502 2.68 -24.30 -17.31
C ARG A 502 1.70 -24.33 -16.15
N SER A 503 1.86 -25.29 -15.26
CA SER A 503 1.07 -25.40 -14.03
C SER A 503 1.61 -24.47 -12.94
N ILE A 504 0.74 -23.99 -12.07
CA ILE A 504 1.14 -23.26 -10.86
C ILE A 504 1.48 -24.29 -9.78
N LYS A 505 2.62 -24.11 -9.10
CA LYS A 505 3.05 -24.92 -7.96
C LYS A 505 2.78 -24.20 -6.63
N PRO A 506 2.50 -24.92 -5.54
CA PRO A 506 2.39 -24.32 -4.22
C PRO A 506 3.72 -23.72 -3.75
N TYR A 507 3.64 -22.65 -2.97
CA TYR A 507 4.78 -21.89 -2.45
C TYR A 507 4.56 -21.63 -0.95
N PHE A 508 5.58 -21.90 -0.15
CA PHE A 508 5.55 -21.72 1.29
C PHE A 508 6.69 -20.76 1.69
N PRO A 509 6.39 -19.55 2.20
CA PRO A 509 7.42 -18.64 2.66
C PRO A 509 8.17 -19.22 3.87
N VAL A 510 9.48 -19.00 3.94
CA VAL A 510 10.35 -19.48 5.02
C VAL A 510 11.29 -18.36 5.46
N ASN A 511 11.96 -18.55 6.61
CA ASN A 511 13.03 -17.65 7.02
C ASN A 511 14.24 -17.81 6.08
N ASP A 512 14.69 -16.76 5.43
CA ASP A 512 15.82 -16.74 4.47
C ASP A 512 17.18 -17.10 5.10
N LYS A 513 17.30 -16.99 6.42
CA LYS A 513 18.52 -17.27 7.18
C LYS A 513 18.51 -18.66 7.82
N ALA A 514 17.43 -19.42 7.72
CA ALA A 514 17.30 -20.73 8.35
C ALA A 514 17.67 -21.84 7.37
N GLU A 515 18.67 -22.63 7.73
CA GLU A 515 19.05 -23.87 7.03
C GLU A 515 18.02 -24.96 7.19
N TYR A 516 17.43 -25.07 8.37
CA TYR A 516 16.36 -26.02 8.68
C TYR A 516 15.06 -25.32 9.02
N GLY A 517 13.94 -25.95 8.71
CA GLY A 517 12.62 -25.45 9.09
C GLY A 517 11.56 -26.57 9.13
N THR A 518 10.35 -26.21 9.54
CA THR A 518 9.22 -27.15 9.58
C THR A 518 8.21 -26.85 8.48
N LEU A 519 7.57 -27.87 7.93
CA LEU A 519 6.54 -27.79 6.92
C LEU A 519 5.35 -28.69 7.31
N CYS A 520 4.13 -28.17 7.22
CA CYS A 520 2.90 -28.95 7.31
C CYS A 520 1.99 -28.55 6.15
N SER A 521 2.08 -29.24 5.03
CA SER A 521 1.35 -28.90 3.83
C SER A 521 -0.07 -29.48 3.81
N PRO A 522 -1.11 -28.71 3.45
CA PRO A 522 -2.45 -29.24 3.25
C PRO A 522 -2.59 -30.07 1.95
N VAL A 523 -1.57 -30.07 1.09
CA VAL A 523 -1.52 -30.90 -0.13
C VAL A 523 -0.34 -31.84 -0.09
N GLY A 524 -0.51 -33.04 -0.61
CA GLY A 524 0.57 -34.00 -0.79
C GLY A 524 1.42 -33.70 -2.01
N GLY A 525 2.58 -34.32 -2.11
CA GLY A 525 3.50 -34.15 -3.23
C GLY A 525 4.65 -35.14 -3.20
N THR A 526 5.45 -35.13 -4.27
CA THR A 526 6.69 -35.88 -4.36
C THR A 526 7.85 -34.94 -4.58
N LEU A 527 9.00 -35.27 -4.01
CA LEU A 527 10.27 -34.66 -4.34
C LEU A 527 10.71 -35.34 -5.66
N GLY A 528 10.35 -34.72 -6.79
CA GLY A 528 10.73 -35.22 -8.12
C GLY A 528 12.17 -34.84 -8.48
N ASP A 529 12.71 -35.41 -9.53
CA ASP A 529 14.07 -35.23 -10.01
C ASP A 529 14.39 -33.75 -10.35
N GLY A 530 14.81 -32.97 -9.34
CA GLY A 530 15.33 -31.62 -9.50
C GLY A 530 14.32 -30.48 -9.65
N THR A 531 13.05 -30.68 -9.30
CA THR A 531 11.99 -29.67 -9.49
C THR A 531 11.53 -28.97 -8.22
N PHE A 532 12.13 -29.21 -7.07
CA PHE A 532 11.82 -28.43 -5.88
C PHE A 532 12.72 -27.21 -5.75
N ILE A 533 12.12 -26.17 -5.21
CA ILE A 533 12.79 -24.89 -4.97
C ILE A 533 12.89 -24.68 -3.48
N GLY A 534 14.09 -24.32 -3.05
CA GLY A 534 14.35 -23.82 -1.72
C GLY A 534 14.59 -24.87 -0.63
N PHE A 535 14.59 -26.18 -0.95
CA PHE A 535 15.09 -27.20 -0.05
C PHE A 535 15.60 -28.44 -0.82
N ASP A 536 16.56 -29.12 -0.24
CA ASP A 536 17.24 -30.28 -0.87
C ASP A 536 16.91 -31.60 -0.19
N LYS A 537 16.53 -31.57 1.11
CA LYS A 537 16.20 -32.76 1.89
C LYS A 537 14.94 -32.55 2.71
N LEU A 538 14.21 -33.64 2.92
CA LEU A 538 12.99 -33.68 3.74
C LEU A 538 13.09 -34.82 4.72
N TYR A 539 12.64 -34.59 5.96
CA TYR A 539 12.74 -35.55 7.03
C TYR A 539 11.43 -35.69 7.82
N GLU A 540 11.16 -36.90 8.27
CA GLU A 540 10.19 -37.21 9.32
C GLU A 540 10.91 -37.38 10.66
N VAL A 541 10.19 -37.08 11.76
CA VAL A 541 10.68 -37.40 13.10
C VAL A 541 10.44 -38.88 13.36
N ASP A 542 11.52 -39.62 13.60
CA ASP A 542 11.45 -41.01 14.06
C ASP A 542 11.15 -41.05 15.57
N ALA A 543 9.87 -41.22 15.89
CA ALA A 543 9.41 -41.18 17.29
C ALA A 543 9.90 -42.33 18.12
N ASP A 544 10.19 -43.48 17.51
CA ASP A 544 10.63 -44.69 18.20
C ASP A 544 12.11 -44.61 18.59
N ARG A 545 12.91 -43.91 17.78
CA ARG A 545 14.36 -43.75 17.99
C ARG A 545 14.72 -42.44 18.68
N THR A 546 13.80 -41.45 18.75
CA THR A 546 14.01 -40.18 19.45
C THR A 546 14.10 -40.41 20.97
N ASP A 547 15.12 -39.82 21.57
CA ASP A 547 15.41 -39.96 23.02
C ASP A 547 15.51 -38.59 23.71
N LYS A 548 15.99 -38.57 24.95
CA LYS A 548 16.14 -37.35 25.77
C LYS A 548 17.25 -36.41 25.26
N THR A 549 18.12 -36.87 24.40
CA THR A 549 19.31 -36.13 23.95
C THR A 549 19.17 -35.52 22.57
N ALA A 550 18.46 -36.21 21.65
CA ALA A 550 18.29 -35.77 20.29
C ALA A 550 16.97 -36.24 19.66
N VAL A 551 16.45 -35.41 18.77
CA VAL A 551 15.37 -35.75 17.84
C VAL A 551 15.99 -36.52 16.67
N LYS A 552 15.63 -37.80 16.52
CA LYS A 552 16.10 -38.62 15.42
C LYS A 552 15.25 -38.34 14.15
N LEU A 553 15.92 -38.18 13.02
CA LEU A 553 15.30 -37.82 11.75
C LEU A 553 15.53 -38.92 10.71
N LYS A 554 14.49 -39.26 9.97
CA LYS A 554 14.52 -40.18 8.85
C LYS A 554 14.22 -39.40 7.55
N GLN A 555 15.13 -39.49 6.59
CA GLN A 555 14.94 -38.85 5.29
C GLN A 555 13.80 -39.50 4.50
N VAL A 556 12.99 -38.67 3.86
CA VAL A 556 11.88 -39.10 3.01
C VAL A 556 11.83 -38.29 1.70
N THR A 557 11.14 -38.83 0.69
CA THR A 557 11.03 -38.23 -0.64
C THR A 557 9.59 -37.86 -1.01
N LYS A 558 8.65 -38.08 -0.09
CA LYS A 558 7.23 -37.85 -0.33
C LYS A 558 6.61 -37.01 0.79
N ILE A 559 5.75 -36.07 0.41
CA ILE A 559 4.92 -35.28 1.33
C ILE A 559 3.51 -35.89 1.33
N GLU A 560 3.03 -36.30 2.50
CA GLU A 560 1.64 -36.66 2.71
C GLU A 560 0.86 -35.42 3.16
N ALA A 561 -0.34 -35.23 2.59
CA ALA A 561 -1.16 -34.06 2.93
C ALA A 561 -1.50 -34.02 4.43
N GLY A 562 -1.26 -32.89 5.06
CA GLY A 562 -1.51 -32.66 6.49
C GLY A 562 -0.43 -33.17 7.44
N LYS A 563 0.52 -33.98 6.99
CA LYS A 563 1.59 -34.52 7.83
C LYS A 563 2.71 -33.48 8.00
N PRO A 564 3.26 -33.32 9.21
CA PRO A 564 4.37 -32.38 9.45
C PRO A 564 5.73 -32.99 9.14
N TYR A 565 6.64 -32.18 8.60
CA TYR A 565 8.00 -32.54 8.20
C TYR A 565 9.01 -31.50 8.65
N ILE A 566 10.30 -31.90 8.67
CA ILE A 566 11.44 -30.99 8.77
C ILE A 566 12.11 -30.97 7.40
N TYR A 567 12.43 -29.80 6.88
CA TYR A 567 13.18 -29.63 5.62
C TYR A 567 14.57 -29.04 5.91
N HIS A 568 15.53 -29.38 5.06
CA HIS A 568 16.85 -28.77 4.97
C HIS A 568 16.95 -27.91 3.72
N ARG A 569 17.71 -26.80 3.80
CA ARG A 569 18.02 -25.90 2.68
C ARG A 569 19.51 -25.73 2.59
N ASP A 570 20.08 -25.97 1.43
CA ASP A 570 21.43 -25.55 1.10
C ASP A 570 21.44 -24.03 0.85
N LEU A 571 21.90 -23.25 1.83
CA LEU A 571 21.97 -21.79 1.75
C LEU A 571 23.04 -21.31 0.78
N THR A 572 23.94 -22.20 0.33
CA THR A 572 24.98 -21.89 -0.67
C THR A 572 24.49 -22.08 -2.10
N ALA A 573 23.39 -22.83 -2.29
CA ALA A 573 22.81 -23.08 -3.59
C ALA A 573 22.13 -21.80 -4.14
N ASP A 574 22.21 -21.63 -5.46
CA ASP A 574 21.53 -20.56 -6.19
C ASP A 574 20.01 -20.85 -6.28
N THR A 575 19.29 -20.63 -5.19
CA THR A 575 17.85 -20.83 -5.12
C THR A 575 17.11 -19.63 -5.70
N PRO A 576 16.17 -19.84 -6.65
CA PRO A 576 15.50 -18.72 -7.31
C PRO A 576 14.52 -17.95 -6.41
N VAL A 577 14.08 -18.55 -5.29
CA VAL A 577 13.21 -17.93 -4.29
C VAL A 577 13.86 -18.08 -2.92
N ALA A 578 14.61 -17.07 -2.50
CA ALA A 578 15.49 -17.15 -1.32
C ALA A 578 14.77 -17.47 0.00
N ALA A 579 13.49 -17.14 0.12
CA ALA A 579 12.74 -17.30 1.36
C ALA A 579 11.52 -18.24 1.19
N ALA A 580 11.68 -19.34 0.42
CA ALA A 580 10.55 -20.24 0.16
C ALA A 580 10.96 -21.70 -0.04
N VAL A 581 10.00 -22.59 0.14
CA VAL A 581 10.05 -23.99 -0.27
C VAL A 581 8.85 -24.32 -1.16
N SER A 582 9.04 -25.17 -2.17
CA SER A 582 7.99 -25.65 -3.06
C SER A 582 8.27 -27.07 -3.53
N PHE A 583 7.22 -27.75 -4.01
CA PHE A 583 7.29 -29.12 -4.49
C PHE A 583 6.17 -29.39 -5.50
N ASP A 584 6.24 -30.53 -6.24
CA ASP A 584 5.18 -30.96 -7.12
C ASP A 584 3.99 -31.50 -6.33
N ALA A 585 2.90 -30.73 -6.29
CA ALA A 585 1.70 -31.08 -5.58
C ALA A 585 0.91 -32.20 -6.28
N THR A 586 0.37 -33.13 -5.49
CA THR A 586 -0.60 -34.14 -5.94
C THR A 586 -2.03 -33.64 -5.67
N ASN A 587 -3.02 -34.41 -6.15
CA ASN A 587 -4.44 -34.14 -5.87
C ASN A 587 -4.84 -34.47 -4.42
N ALA A 588 -3.96 -35.10 -3.63
CA ALA A 588 -4.21 -35.40 -2.22
C ALA A 588 -4.29 -34.10 -1.43
N LYS A 589 -5.39 -33.92 -0.69
CA LYS A 589 -5.63 -32.75 0.17
C LYS A 589 -6.03 -33.20 1.57
N ALA A 590 -5.65 -32.44 2.58
CA ALA A 590 -6.12 -32.58 3.97
C ALA A 590 -6.86 -31.32 4.41
N SER A 591 -7.99 -31.49 5.05
CA SER A 591 -8.79 -30.38 5.63
C SER A 591 -8.22 -29.91 6.99
N ALA A 592 -7.44 -30.75 7.67
CA ALA A 592 -6.80 -30.48 8.95
C ALA A 592 -5.42 -31.13 9.01
N PRO A 593 -4.50 -30.60 9.86
CA PRO A 593 -3.21 -31.21 10.08
C PRO A 593 -3.35 -32.63 10.70
N VAL A 594 -2.53 -33.53 10.22
CA VAL A 594 -2.38 -34.88 10.81
C VAL A 594 -1.23 -34.80 11.81
N ASN A 595 -1.49 -35.18 13.04
CA ASN A 595 -0.45 -35.29 14.06
C ASN A 595 0.36 -36.57 13.81
N SER A 596 1.64 -36.44 13.54
CA SER A 596 2.56 -37.55 13.35
C SER A 596 3.44 -37.67 14.57
N GLY A 597 3.13 -38.65 15.41
CA GLY A 597 3.92 -38.94 16.63
C GLY A 597 4.11 -37.70 17.51
N MET A 598 5.36 -37.27 17.63
CA MET A 598 5.76 -36.11 18.46
C MET A 598 5.57 -34.78 17.74
N MET A 599 5.50 -34.74 16.42
CA MET A 599 5.26 -33.51 15.68
C MET A 599 3.77 -33.18 15.54
N LYS A 600 3.45 -31.93 15.80
CA LYS A 600 2.11 -31.35 15.68
C LYS A 600 2.14 -30.26 14.63
N GLY A 601 1.39 -30.43 13.55
CA GLY A 601 1.27 -29.45 12.48
C GLY A 601 0.20 -28.38 12.74
N SER A 602 0.28 -27.26 12.03
CA SER A 602 -0.77 -26.25 12.02
C SER A 602 -0.93 -25.63 10.64
N PHE A 603 -2.18 -25.51 10.16
CA PHE A 603 -2.51 -24.77 8.93
C PHE A 603 -2.76 -23.28 9.18
N LYS A 604 -2.84 -22.87 10.45
CA LYS A 604 -3.02 -21.47 10.85
C LYS A 604 -1.90 -21.05 11.79
N SER A 605 -1.61 -19.77 11.86
CA SER A 605 -0.72 -19.27 12.91
C SER A 605 -1.38 -19.45 14.27
N ILE A 606 -0.68 -20.10 15.20
CA ILE A 606 -1.14 -20.37 16.57
C ILE A 606 -0.12 -19.88 17.58
N THR A 607 -0.55 -19.59 18.80
CA THR A 607 0.39 -19.39 19.91
C THR A 607 1.02 -20.74 20.26
N ALA A 608 2.35 -20.76 20.34
CA ALA A 608 3.08 -21.98 20.69
C ALA A 608 2.68 -22.48 22.08
N PRO A 609 2.26 -23.75 22.21
CA PRO A 609 1.91 -24.29 23.54
C PRO A 609 3.11 -24.27 24.47
N GLY A 610 2.90 -23.87 25.74
CA GLY A 610 3.94 -23.93 26.76
C GLY A 610 4.45 -25.34 26.94
N GLY A 611 5.77 -25.51 27.07
CA GLY A 611 6.43 -26.80 27.15
C GLY A 611 6.65 -27.52 25.81
N SER A 612 6.11 -27.00 24.68
CA SER A 612 6.47 -27.49 23.34
C SER A 612 7.86 -26.99 22.92
N TYR A 613 8.39 -27.53 21.83
CA TYR A 613 9.68 -27.17 21.30
C TYR A 613 9.52 -26.62 19.85
N ILE A 614 10.15 -25.52 19.56
CA ILE A 614 10.15 -24.88 18.23
C ILE A 614 11.56 -24.89 17.67
N LEU A 615 11.69 -25.31 16.42
CA LEU A 615 12.95 -25.25 15.67
C LEU A 615 13.35 -23.79 15.44
N GLN A 616 14.56 -23.42 15.79
CA GLN A 616 15.14 -22.09 15.62
C GLN A 616 16.18 -22.08 14.49
N THR A 617 16.69 -20.89 14.18
CA THR A 617 17.68 -20.68 13.10
C THR A 617 19.03 -21.30 13.37
N ASP A 618 19.32 -21.68 14.60
CA ASP A 618 20.54 -22.42 15.01
C ASP A 618 20.45 -23.93 14.76
N GLY A 619 19.36 -24.40 14.15
CA GLY A 619 19.12 -25.81 13.88
C GLY A 619 18.72 -26.64 15.11
N MET A 620 18.39 -25.99 16.22
CA MET A 620 18.01 -26.67 17.47
C MET A 620 16.53 -26.43 17.81
N PHE A 621 15.92 -27.40 18.49
CA PHE A 621 14.60 -27.25 19.07
C PHE A 621 14.68 -26.60 20.46
N HIS A 622 14.13 -25.40 20.60
CA HIS A 622 14.09 -24.65 21.84
C HIS A 622 12.75 -24.78 22.54
N ARG A 623 12.79 -25.01 23.86
CA ARG A 623 11.58 -25.15 24.68
C ARG A 623 10.86 -23.82 24.85
N VAL A 624 9.55 -23.82 24.62
CA VAL A 624 8.67 -22.68 24.87
C VAL A 624 8.35 -22.58 26.35
N ALA A 625 8.69 -21.46 27.00
CA ALA A 625 8.31 -21.21 28.38
C ALA A 625 6.78 -21.10 28.51
N SER A 626 6.21 -21.68 29.58
CA SER A 626 4.76 -21.65 29.81
C SER A 626 4.20 -20.22 29.99
N SER A 627 5.05 -19.28 30.40
CA SER A 627 4.72 -17.86 30.53
C SER A 627 4.77 -17.07 29.18
N ASN A 628 5.35 -17.65 28.13
CA ASN A 628 5.50 -16.95 26.83
C ASN A 628 4.23 -17.11 25.99
N LYS A 629 3.33 -16.10 26.07
CA LYS A 629 2.08 -16.06 25.31
C LYS A 629 2.24 -15.37 23.92
N SER A 630 3.42 -14.85 23.60
CA SER A 630 3.65 -14.09 22.37
C SER A 630 4.31 -14.91 21.24
N LEU A 631 4.95 -16.04 21.57
CA LEU A 631 5.64 -16.86 20.59
C LEU A 631 4.66 -17.63 19.71
N LYS A 632 4.76 -17.43 18.39
CA LYS A 632 3.85 -18.03 17.40
C LYS A 632 4.52 -19.18 16.64
N VAL A 633 3.74 -20.21 16.35
CA VAL A 633 4.00 -21.17 15.27
C VAL A 633 3.28 -20.64 14.05
N GLY A 634 4.00 -20.31 12.98
CA GLY A 634 3.41 -19.79 11.75
C GLY A 634 2.43 -20.76 11.09
N ALA A 635 1.59 -20.27 10.18
CA ALA A 635 0.75 -21.11 9.36
C ALA A 635 1.61 -22.09 8.53
N TYR A 636 1.09 -23.29 8.30
CA TYR A 636 1.76 -24.39 7.58
C TYR A 636 3.11 -24.82 8.19
N ARG A 637 3.26 -24.67 9.49
CA ARG A 637 4.44 -25.05 10.29
C ARG A 637 4.10 -26.13 11.30
N ALA A 638 5.12 -26.60 11.99
CA ALA A 638 4.98 -27.62 13.02
C ALA A 638 5.82 -27.29 14.25
N TYR A 639 5.48 -27.94 15.36
CA TYR A 639 6.22 -27.90 16.61
C TYR A 639 6.30 -29.30 17.19
N LEU A 640 7.25 -29.56 18.09
CA LEU A 640 7.35 -30.81 18.84
C LEU A 640 6.59 -30.72 20.16
N ASN A 641 5.78 -31.73 20.43
CA ASN A 641 5.17 -31.97 21.76
C ASN A 641 5.86 -33.16 22.39
N MET A 642 6.82 -32.89 23.26
CA MET A 642 7.73 -33.90 23.76
C MET A 642 7.34 -34.36 25.18
N ASN A 643 6.32 -35.20 25.31
CA ASN A 643 6.01 -35.86 26.58
C ASN A 643 7.06 -36.92 26.98
N LYS A 644 7.90 -37.37 26.04
CA LYS A 644 8.92 -38.42 26.26
C LYS A 644 10.33 -37.85 26.50
N VAL A 645 10.61 -36.62 26.15
CA VAL A 645 11.89 -35.94 26.45
C VAL A 645 11.76 -35.28 27.82
N GLY A 646 12.74 -35.49 28.71
CA GLY A 646 12.69 -35.01 30.08
C GLY A 646 12.30 -33.52 30.14
N SER A 647 11.38 -33.19 31.05
CA SER A 647 10.70 -31.88 31.16
C SER A 647 11.62 -30.69 31.43
N GLU A 648 12.93 -30.86 31.51
CA GLU A 648 13.90 -29.86 31.94
C GLU A 648 14.87 -29.39 30.83
N ALA A 649 14.98 -30.11 29.71
CA ALA A 649 15.89 -29.70 28.63
C ALA A 649 15.46 -28.37 28.03
N LYS A 650 16.34 -27.37 28.01
CA LYS A 650 16.08 -26.06 27.38
C LYS A 650 16.16 -26.14 25.87
N THR A 651 17.01 -26.99 25.33
CA THR A 651 17.26 -27.21 23.89
C THR A 651 17.43 -28.71 23.62
N VAL A 652 17.10 -29.12 22.40
CA VAL A 652 17.27 -30.51 21.93
C VAL A 652 17.85 -30.43 20.51
N SER A 653 18.92 -31.16 20.25
CA SER A 653 19.58 -31.24 18.94
C SER A 653 18.81 -32.16 17.98
N MET A 654 19.06 -32.01 16.68
CA MET A 654 18.67 -32.97 15.67
C MET A 654 19.83 -33.96 15.42
N SER A 655 19.46 -35.21 15.14
CA SER A 655 20.41 -36.25 14.72
C SER A 655 19.83 -36.95 13.50
N PHE A 656 20.64 -37.07 12.48
CA PHE A 656 20.26 -37.66 11.19
C PHE A 656 20.72 -39.11 11.13
N ASP A 657 19.91 -39.96 10.53
CA ASP A 657 20.36 -41.28 10.12
C ASP A 657 21.15 -41.14 8.83
N ASP A 658 22.39 -41.61 8.82
CA ASP A 658 23.24 -41.70 7.61
C ASP A 658 22.70 -42.77 6.64
#